data_4987efd27b5ba7e63738d61d23a0aeec
#
_entry.id   4987efd27b5ba7e63738d61d23a0aeec
#
_cell.length_a   1.000
_cell.length_b   1.000
_cell.length_c   1.000
_cell.angle_alpha   90.00
_cell.angle_beta   90.00
_cell.angle_gamma   90.00
#
_symmetry.space_group_name_H-M   'P 1'
#
loop_
_entity.id
_entity.type
_entity.pdbx_description
1 polymer ?
#
loop_
_entity_poly.entity_id
_entity_poly.type
_entity_poly.pdbx_seq_one_letter_code
_entity_poly.pdbx_strand_id
1 'polypeptide(L)'
;MLRTRWYKVINDLWSHRTRTLIVSLAVAVGVYAVGSILATQTLLLREFHSDRNDAQLAHAIIYTQPFDAELAKRVAEQPGVAAAEGRESLRTRVVIDPETRRKIEIVSVDDFDAMTVDRYPFVAGRWPEKKNEIVLEHMGLTYLGVAIGDTVIVELPDNTTKEFVVTGAMHNPQYPSPEITGFTVGLVTPDGMEYLGMQPLFTEMHIRVTGEDPERAKVQAITNEVEDRIERSGRDILGTAIIGKSVIESIVNTAVMILSFFGWIILLLSAFLVVNTISALITQQINQIGIMKLVGASRGQMITMYLSSVLVFGIIAFSIAIPLAVWTAQGLMSGLIVGLVNLRPESLDVPLWVYAVMVAVGVFIPVLAGLFPVLQGTRITTYAALNDTGIHSNAAGGGFVDRLLNRLPRRYMQRPLVLSIRNTLRHKGRLLRTMIVMILGTSLFIAVISVRISVNTTQADFLRYHQYDVQVQFEQPQRIARLETAAMEVPGVQRVESWSTGGATRTRPDGTESNRYAIIGLPERSTMVDPIMQEGRWLLPDDEYAVVINATVAKDEPDVRVGDTIILKMDGRERPWQVVGIVGTDAQGPKIFMNQTAFGYENRQPNRANSLQLVTDVHDAIGQKTMESILLRHFEKKGFDVRSTRTSQTLNSQNALMFDLIVGFLILNAVLLGAVGSLGLSTTMGINMLERIREIGVLRAIGASNGAIRRIVLLEGLVIATLSWVIGFALSFPIARFMSEEIGVALLDTPLSYTYAMPAAVIWFFALLVLAIAASLGPARGAVRLTIREVLAYE
;
A
#
# COMPACT_ATOMS: atom_id res chain seq x y z
N MET A 1 -18.44 47.03 -22.04
CA MET A 1 -19.06 46.14 -23.05
C MET A 1 -18.08 45.01 -23.35
N LEU A 2 -18.51 43.75 -23.05
CA LEU A 2 -17.72 42.55 -23.43
C LEU A 2 -17.56 42.54 -24.95
N ARG A 3 -16.33 42.34 -25.48
CA ARG A 3 -16.11 42.19 -26.91
C ARG A 3 -16.98 41.04 -27.45
N THR A 4 -17.57 41.14 -28.62
CA THR A 4 -18.52 40.15 -29.23
C THR A 4 -18.07 38.70 -29.15
N ARG A 5 -16.77 38.43 -29.17
CA ARG A 5 -16.14 37.10 -29.04
C ARG A 5 -16.36 36.46 -27.67
N TRP A 6 -16.38 37.24 -26.59
CA TRP A 6 -16.61 36.70 -25.23
C TRP A 6 -18.09 36.39 -25.00
N TYR A 7 -18.98 37.20 -25.58
CA TYR A 7 -20.40 36.90 -25.59
C TYR A 7 -20.69 35.56 -26.28
N LYS A 8 -20.01 35.26 -27.39
CA LYS A 8 -20.12 33.97 -28.06
C LYS A 8 -19.64 32.81 -27.14
N VAL A 9 -18.49 32.94 -26.45
CA VAL A 9 -17.98 31.92 -25.55
C VAL A 9 -19.02 31.59 -24.45
N ILE A 10 -19.56 32.65 -23.82
CA ILE A 10 -20.56 32.46 -22.72
C ILE A 10 -21.84 31.82 -23.29
N ASN A 11 -22.32 32.29 -24.43
CA ASN A 11 -23.53 31.75 -25.05
C ASN A 11 -23.35 30.29 -25.50
N ASP A 12 -22.20 29.92 -26.07
CA ASP A 12 -21.90 28.54 -26.48
C ASP A 12 -21.83 27.62 -25.27
N LEU A 13 -21.26 28.06 -24.13
CA LEU A 13 -21.20 27.30 -22.88
C LEU A 13 -22.61 27.10 -22.28
N TRP A 14 -23.46 28.15 -22.33
CA TRP A 14 -24.80 28.09 -21.73
C TRP A 14 -25.82 27.33 -22.59
N SER A 15 -25.80 27.53 -23.90
CA SER A 15 -26.70 26.83 -24.84
C SER A 15 -26.41 25.34 -24.93
N HIS A 16 -25.14 24.94 -24.65
CA HIS A 16 -24.71 23.52 -24.59
C HIS A 16 -24.33 23.06 -23.19
N ARG A 17 -25.08 23.48 -22.15
CA ARG A 17 -24.79 23.22 -20.70
C ARG A 17 -24.55 21.76 -20.37
N THR A 18 -25.28 20.82 -20.97
CA THR A 18 -25.08 19.38 -20.74
C THR A 18 -23.66 18.93 -21.16
N ARG A 19 -23.22 19.39 -22.35
CA ARG A 19 -21.86 19.10 -22.84
C ARG A 19 -20.81 19.77 -21.96
N THR A 20 -20.99 21.04 -21.61
CA THR A 20 -20.12 21.80 -20.72
C THR A 20 -19.93 21.08 -19.39
N LEU A 21 -21.03 20.59 -18.81
CA LEU A 21 -21.01 19.83 -17.56
C LEU A 21 -20.23 18.52 -17.70
N ILE A 22 -20.51 17.72 -18.74
CA ILE A 22 -19.82 16.44 -18.96
C ILE A 22 -18.31 16.65 -19.13
N VAL A 23 -17.91 17.66 -19.91
CA VAL A 23 -16.49 17.98 -20.11
C VAL A 23 -15.83 18.43 -18.81
N SER A 24 -16.47 19.35 -18.09
CA SER A 24 -15.97 19.85 -16.81
C SER A 24 -15.88 18.75 -15.77
N LEU A 25 -16.86 17.84 -15.69
CA LEU A 25 -16.81 16.69 -14.81
C LEU A 25 -15.67 15.71 -15.18
N ALA A 26 -15.44 15.51 -16.46
CA ALA A 26 -14.36 14.65 -16.94
C ALA A 26 -12.98 15.21 -16.53
N VAL A 27 -12.79 16.55 -16.64
CA VAL A 27 -11.58 17.23 -16.14
C VAL A 27 -11.54 17.20 -14.62
N ALA A 28 -12.69 17.40 -13.96
CA ALA A 28 -12.79 17.41 -12.49
C ALA A 28 -12.36 16.07 -11.88
N VAL A 29 -12.72 14.93 -12.48
CA VAL A 29 -12.28 13.61 -12.00
C VAL A 29 -10.77 13.49 -12.04
N GLY A 30 -10.12 13.99 -13.10
CA GLY A 30 -8.65 14.00 -13.19
C GLY A 30 -7.99 14.91 -12.14
N VAL A 31 -8.50 16.13 -11.96
CA VAL A 31 -8.00 17.07 -10.94
C VAL A 31 -8.24 16.53 -9.54
N TYR A 32 -9.41 15.92 -9.29
CA TYR A 32 -9.77 15.30 -8.03
C TYR A 32 -8.81 14.16 -7.68
N ALA A 33 -8.57 13.24 -8.62
CA ALA A 33 -7.71 12.09 -8.36
C ALA A 33 -6.26 12.52 -8.07
N VAL A 34 -5.69 13.41 -8.88
CA VAL A 34 -4.35 13.98 -8.63
C VAL A 34 -4.33 14.75 -7.32
N GLY A 35 -5.35 15.56 -7.08
CA GLY A 35 -5.46 16.38 -5.88
C GLY A 35 -5.60 15.57 -4.60
N SER A 36 -6.46 14.54 -4.58
CA SER A 36 -6.64 13.68 -3.41
C SER A 36 -5.36 12.89 -3.10
N ILE A 37 -4.68 12.38 -4.13
CA ILE A 37 -3.40 11.68 -3.99
C ILE A 37 -2.34 12.61 -3.43
N LEU A 38 -2.15 13.78 -4.04
CA LEU A 38 -1.12 14.75 -3.62
C LEU A 38 -1.38 15.28 -2.21
N ALA A 39 -2.64 15.58 -1.89
CA ALA A 39 -3.02 16.02 -0.55
C ALA A 39 -2.78 14.92 0.50
N THR A 40 -3.22 13.67 0.25
CA THR A 40 -2.99 12.56 1.16
C THR A 40 -1.49 12.28 1.36
N GLN A 41 -0.72 12.24 0.27
CA GLN A 41 0.73 12.05 0.31
C GLN A 41 1.43 13.14 1.14
N THR A 42 1.05 14.40 0.92
CA THR A 42 1.67 15.53 1.62
C THR A 42 1.34 15.54 3.10
N LEU A 43 0.08 15.25 3.46
CA LEU A 43 -0.32 15.12 4.86
C LEU A 43 0.42 13.96 5.53
N LEU A 44 0.43 12.80 4.88
CA LEU A 44 1.08 11.60 5.41
C LEU A 44 2.58 11.81 5.65
N LEU A 45 3.31 12.35 4.68
CA LEU A 45 4.74 12.60 4.82
C LEU A 45 5.04 13.68 5.86
N ARG A 46 4.25 14.77 5.88
CA ARG A 46 4.45 15.84 6.86
C ARG A 46 4.28 15.34 8.28
N GLU A 47 3.17 14.64 8.56
CA GLU A 47 2.88 14.13 9.90
C GLU A 47 3.89 13.04 10.31
N PHE A 48 4.28 12.17 9.37
CA PHE A 48 5.30 11.17 9.64
C PHE A 48 6.66 11.78 10.00
N HIS A 49 7.11 12.81 9.25
CA HIS A 49 8.36 13.49 9.57
C HIS A 49 8.28 14.34 10.84
N SER A 50 7.16 15.02 11.11
CA SER A 50 6.96 15.78 12.34
C SER A 50 7.02 14.85 13.55
N ASP A 51 6.25 13.79 13.53
CA ASP A 51 6.16 12.80 14.61
C ASP A 51 7.54 12.18 14.93
N ARG A 52 8.30 11.82 13.90
CA ARG A 52 9.65 11.26 14.03
C ARG A 52 10.67 12.27 14.55
N ASN A 53 10.60 13.51 14.09
CA ASN A 53 11.51 14.57 14.54
C ASN A 53 11.25 14.94 15.99
N ASP A 54 10.01 15.00 16.42
CA ASP A 54 9.62 15.31 17.79
C ASP A 54 10.03 14.18 18.75
N ALA A 55 9.91 12.93 18.30
CA ALA A 55 10.28 11.76 19.08
C ALA A 55 11.79 11.56 19.24
N GLN A 56 12.64 12.17 18.40
CA GLN A 56 14.10 11.99 18.47
C GLN A 56 14.51 10.51 18.55
N LEU A 57 13.99 9.65 17.66
CA LEU A 57 14.15 8.20 17.74
C LEU A 57 15.63 7.77 17.77
N ALA A 58 15.93 6.73 18.55
CA ALA A 58 17.22 6.09 18.59
C ALA A 58 17.63 5.52 17.24
N HIS A 59 18.90 5.59 16.88
CA HIS A 59 19.46 4.94 15.69
C HIS A 59 20.05 3.56 16.00
N ALA A 60 20.41 3.32 17.28
CA ALA A 60 20.87 2.01 17.76
C ALA A 60 20.44 1.77 19.20
N ILE A 61 20.20 0.50 19.55
CA ILE A 61 19.97 0.05 20.92
C ILE A 61 21.00 -1.03 21.23
N ILE A 62 21.79 -0.82 22.31
CA ILE A 62 22.75 -1.80 22.81
C ILE A 62 22.18 -2.44 24.06
N TYR A 63 22.01 -3.73 24.05
CA TYR A 63 21.61 -4.54 25.20
C TYR A 63 22.86 -4.98 25.96
N THR A 64 22.96 -4.65 27.24
CA THR A 64 24.15 -4.94 28.05
C THR A 64 23.76 -5.36 29.47
N GLN A 65 24.75 -5.74 30.29
CA GLN A 65 24.57 -5.96 31.72
C GLN A 65 24.05 -4.69 32.40
N PRO A 66 23.32 -4.79 33.51
CA PRO A 66 22.72 -3.65 34.19
C PRO A 66 23.71 -2.50 34.44
N PHE A 67 23.29 -1.26 34.16
CA PHE A 67 24.09 -0.04 34.29
C PHE A 67 23.26 1.12 34.84
N ASP A 68 23.95 2.15 35.31
CA ASP A 68 23.39 3.37 35.85
C ASP A 68 23.31 4.51 34.80
N ALA A 69 22.58 5.59 35.11
CA ALA A 69 22.46 6.76 34.25
C ALA A 69 23.79 7.43 33.91
N GLU A 70 24.83 7.21 34.75
CA GLU A 70 26.15 7.82 34.55
C GLU A 70 26.90 7.24 33.37
N LEU A 71 26.71 5.94 33.09
CA LEU A 71 27.24 5.31 31.85
C LEU A 71 26.60 5.94 30.61
N ALA A 72 25.30 6.14 30.60
CA ALA A 72 24.61 6.78 29.47
C ALA A 72 25.13 8.21 29.21
N LYS A 73 25.34 9.00 30.26
CA LYS A 73 25.96 10.34 30.15
C LYS A 73 27.35 10.30 29.53
N ARG A 74 28.18 9.35 29.96
CA ARG A 74 29.56 9.18 29.41
C ARG A 74 29.52 8.72 27.93
N VAL A 75 28.52 7.95 27.52
CA VAL A 75 28.32 7.56 26.12
C VAL A 75 27.85 8.77 25.31
N ALA A 76 26.95 9.59 25.83
CA ALA A 76 26.48 10.81 25.19
C ALA A 76 27.58 11.83 24.88
N GLU A 77 28.68 11.83 25.67
CA GLU A 77 29.86 12.72 25.46
C GLU A 77 30.80 12.23 24.35
N GLN A 78 30.52 11.06 23.73
CA GLN A 78 31.41 10.53 22.67
C GLN A 78 31.26 11.30 21.36
N PRO A 79 32.35 11.49 20.60
CA PRO A 79 32.30 12.06 19.26
C PRO A 79 31.37 11.24 18.34
N GLY A 80 30.42 11.92 17.68
CA GLY A 80 29.47 11.27 16.77
C GLY A 80 28.17 10.82 17.44
N VAL A 81 28.07 10.76 18.75
CA VAL A 81 26.84 10.54 19.50
C VAL A 81 26.16 11.89 19.74
N ALA A 82 24.87 11.99 19.34
CA ALA A 82 24.06 13.19 19.57
C ALA A 82 23.39 13.14 20.94
N ALA A 83 22.94 11.96 21.36
CA ALA A 83 22.36 11.70 22.67
C ALA A 83 22.40 10.20 22.98
N ALA A 84 22.43 9.86 24.27
CA ALA A 84 22.31 8.49 24.74
C ALA A 84 21.55 8.43 26.05
N GLU A 85 20.64 7.49 26.20
CA GLU A 85 19.84 7.27 27.41
C GLU A 85 19.72 5.79 27.73
N GLY A 86 19.66 5.51 29.06
CA GLY A 86 19.36 4.18 29.56
C GLY A 86 17.87 3.93 29.64
N ARG A 87 17.44 2.73 29.28
CA ARG A 87 16.07 2.25 29.43
C ARG A 87 16.08 0.85 30.06
N GLU A 88 15.03 0.55 30.78
CA GLU A 88 14.69 -0.81 31.19
C GLU A 88 13.30 -1.13 30.68
N SER A 89 13.11 -2.27 30.04
CA SER A 89 11.81 -2.67 29.51
C SER A 89 11.38 -4.03 30.07
N LEU A 90 10.09 -4.13 30.39
CA LEU A 90 9.46 -5.37 30.84
C LEU A 90 8.24 -5.68 29.97
N ARG A 91 8.28 -6.78 29.21
CA ARG A 91 7.13 -7.27 28.48
C ARG A 91 6.31 -8.19 29.35
N THR A 92 5.07 -7.80 29.61
CA THR A 92 4.17 -8.53 30.49
C THR A 92 2.71 -8.39 30.01
N ARG A 93 1.76 -8.63 30.94
CA ARG A 93 0.32 -8.64 30.60
C ARG A 93 -0.47 -7.78 31.57
N VAL A 94 -1.53 -7.19 31.05
CA VAL A 94 -2.58 -6.55 31.86
C VAL A 94 -3.79 -7.47 31.90
N VAL A 95 -4.27 -7.73 33.09
CA VAL A 95 -5.50 -8.50 33.33
C VAL A 95 -6.70 -7.57 33.11
N ILE A 96 -7.49 -7.84 32.08
CA ILE A 96 -8.71 -7.07 31.80
C ILE A 96 -9.89 -7.68 32.52
N ASP A 97 -10.01 -8.99 32.42
CA ASP A 97 -11.00 -9.81 33.13
C ASP A 97 -10.38 -11.18 33.48
N PRO A 98 -11.05 -12.06 34.23
CA PRO A 98 -10.49 -13.36 34.62
C PRO A 98 -10.04 -14.25 33.44
N GLU A 99 -10.58 -14.03 32.25
CA GLU A 99 -10.28 -14.82 31.05
C GLU A 99 -9.44 -14.06 30.02
N THR A 100 -9.44 -12.73 30.05
CA THR A 100 -8.79 -11.86 29.05
C THR A 100 -7.55 -11.18 29.61
N ARG A 101 -6.43 -11.42 28.97
CA ARG A 101 -5.15 -10.74 29.22
C ARG A 101 -4.68 -10.05 27.95
N ARG A 102 -4.15 -8.84 28.09
CA ARG A 102 -3.58 -8.08 26.97
C ARG A 102 -2.13 -7.77 27.24
N LYS A 103 -1.31 -7.83 26.19
CA LYS A 103 0.14 -7.62 26.30
C LYS A 103 0.44 -6.14 26.47
N ILE A 104 1.42 -5.86 27.35
CA ILE A 104 1.97 -4.52 27.58
C ILE A 104 3.49 -4.59 27.68
N GLU A 105 4.17 -3.63 27.11
CA GLU A 105 5.58 -3.34 27.31
C GLU A 105 5.69 -2.14 28.25
N ILE A 106 6.24 -2.35 29.45
CA ILE A 106 6.42 -1.31 30.44
C ILE A 106 7.87 -0.84 30.35
N VAL A 107 8.06 0.45 30.13
CA VAL A 107 9.39 1.05 29.94
C VAL A 107 9.66 2.03 31.08
N SER A 108 10.85 1.95 31.67
CA SER A 108 11.33 2.90 32.68
C SER A 108 11.92 4.14 32.04
N VAL A 109 11.57 5.30 32.56
CA VAL A 109 12.11 6.57 32.14
C VAL A 109 12.61 7.30 33.42
N ASP A 110 13.87 7.73 33.39
CA ASP A 110 14.51 8.39 34.56
C ASP A 110 13.93 9.79 34.82
N ASP A 111 13.83 10.60 33.77
CA ASP A 111 13.29 11.96 33.82
C ASP A 111 12.41 12.21 32.56
N PHE A 112 11.10 12.34 32.78
CA PHE A 112 10.12 12.53 31.71
C PHE A 112 10.23 13.89 31.00
N ASP A 113 10.73 14.92 31.70
CA ASP A 113 10.86 16.25 31.14
C ASP A 113 12.20 16.46 30.40
N ALA A 114 13.20 15.64 30.73
CA ALA A 114 14.56 15.71 30.18
C ALA A 114 14.89 14.63 29.13
N MET A 115 13.90 13.91 28.60
CA MET A 115 14.12 12.90 27.56
C MET A 115 14.79 13.51 26.33
N THR A 116 15.91 12.93 25.89
CA THR A 116 16.68 13.37 24.70
C THR A 116 16.63 12.38 23.55
N VAL A 117 16.36 11.09 23.87
CA VAL A 117 16.23 10.00 22.90
C VAL A 117 14.91 9.29 23.15
N ASP A 118 14.24 8.86 22.08
CA ASP A 118 12.96 8.17 22.14
C ASP A 118 11.94 8.91 23.02
N ARG A 119 11.71 10.16 22.67
CA ARG A 119 10.75 11.01 23.37
C ARG A 119 9.34 10.53 23.12
N TYR A 120 8.54 10.55 24.16
CA TYR A 120 7.13 10.22 24.12
C TYR A 120 6.29 11.49 24.26
N PRO A 121 5.74 12.05 23.16
CA PRO A 121 4.87 13.24 23.24
C PRO A 121 3.72 13.04 24.22
N PHE A 122 3.57 13.95 25.17
CA PHE A 122 2.51 13.91 26.16
C PHE A 122 1.15 14.27 25.54
N VAL A 123 0.10 13.52 25.88
CA VAL A 123 -1.24 13.70 25.27
C VAL A 123 -2.22 14.27 26.28
N ALA A 124 -2.36 13.68 27.47
CA ALA A 124 -3.33 14.07 28.46
C ALA A 124 -2.97 13.55 29.86
N GLY A 125 -3.49 14.19 30.90
CA GLY A 125 -3.27 13.78 32.29
C GLY A 125 -2.02 14.39 32.92
N ARG A 126 -1.17 13.61 33.58
CA ARG A 126 0.15 13.95 34.12
C ARG A 126 1.14 12.79 34.04
N TRP A 127 2.43 13.07 34.10
CA TRP A 127 3.47 12.05 34.24
C TRP A 127 3.35 11.27 35.56
N PRO A 128 3.85 10.03 35.66
CA PRO A 128 3.85 9.26 36.88
C PRO A 128 4.89 9.84 37.88
N GLU A 129 4.48 10.04 39.11
CA GLU A 129 5.34 10.51 40.21
C GLU A 129 5.57 9.44 41.28
N LYS A 130 4.63 8.47 41.38
CA LYS A 130 4.67 7.41 42.37
C LYS A 130 4.95 6.06 41.73
N LYS A 131 5.54 5.16 42.51
CA LYS A 131 5.88 3.81 42.07
C LYS A 131 4.72 2.95 41.54
N ASN A 132 3.49 3.28 41.89
CA ASN A 132 2.29 2.59 41.44
C ASN A 132 1.48 3.39 40.41
N GLU A 133 2.10 4.28 39.71
CA GLU A 133 1.50 5.10 38.65
C GLU A 133 2.10 4.74 37.30
N ILE A 134 1.26 4.77 36.27
CA ILE A 134 1.63 4.43 34.89
C ILE A 134 0.98 5.42 33.92
N VAL A 135 1.73 5.82 32.89
CA VAL A 135 1.18 6.52 31.72
C VAL A 135 1.12 5.52 30.58
N LEU A 136 -0.02 5.46 29.92
CA LEU A 136 -0.24 4.52 28.80
C LEU A 136 -0.17 5.24 27.44
N GLU A 137 0.21 4.49 26.44
CA GLU A 137 0.03 4.92 25.05
C GLU A 137 -1.45 5.22 24.79
N HIS A 138 -1.76 6.33 24.07
CA HIS A 138 -3.14 6.83 23.97
C HIS A 138 -4.11 5.86 23.29
N MET A 139 -3.66 5.10 22.26
CA MET A 139 -4.45 4.03 21.66
C MET A 139 -4.51 2.79 22.58
N GLY A 140 -3.52 2.63 23.45
CA GLY A 140 -3.49 1.61 24.49
C GLY A 140 -4.62 1.73 25.50
N LEU A 141 -5.10 2.94 25.79
CA LEU A 141 -6.29 3.15 26.62
C LEU A 141 -7.51 2.44 26.03
N THR A 142 -7.76 2.64 24.74
CA THR A 142 -8.86 1.96 24.02
C THR A 142 -8.60 0.46 23.92
N TYR A 143 -7.35 0.06 23.61
CA TYR A 143 -6.96 -1.32 23.50
C TYR A 143 -7.14 -2.10 24.81
N LEU A 144 -6.82 -1.50 25.95
CA LEU A 144 -7.03 -2.10 27.28
C LEU A 144 -8.46 -1.92 27.79
N GLY A 145 -9.22 -0.97 27.26
CA GLY A 145 -10.57 -0.64 27.71
C GLY A 145 -10.59 0.16 29.02
N VAL A 146 -9.58 1.02 29.25
CA VAL A 146 -9.40 1.82 30.47
C VAL A 146 -9.34 3.31 30.17
N ALA A 147 -9.62 4.13 31.16
CA ALA A 147 -9.52 5.59 31.11
C ALA A 147 -8.46 6.12 32.10
N ILE A 148 -8.07 7.38 31.90
CA ILE A 148 -7.20 8.07 32.87
C ILE A 148 -7.91 8.16 34.21
N GLY A 149 -7.24 7.69 35.26
CA GLY A 149 -7.78 7.56 36.63
C GLY A 149 -8.15 6.13 37.01
N ASP A 150 -8.29 5.23 36.05
CA ASP A 150 -8.58 3.83 36.34
C ASP A 150 -7.33 3.09 36.84
N THR A 151 -7.56 1.94 37.46
CA THR A 151 -6.51 1.05 37.92
C THR A 151 -6.36 -0.12 36.94
N VAL A 152 -5.14 -0.38 36.49
CA VAL A 152 -4.78 -1.55 35.69
C VAL A 152 -4.03 -2.56 36.54
N ILE A 153 -4.33 -3.84 36.34
CA ILE A 153 -3.69 -4.95 37.05
C ILE A 153 -2.63 -5.55 36.12
N VAL A 154 -1.37 -5.33 36.45
CA VAL A 154 -0.23 -5.89 35.72
C VAL A 154 0.12 -7.26 36.33
N GLU A 155 0.16 -8.29 35.52
CA GLU A 155 0.51 -9.65 35.89
C GLU A 155 1.98 -9.89 35.52
N LEU A 156 2.81 -10.18 36.51
CA LEU A 156 4.24 -10.44 36.34
C LEU A 156 4.51 -11.88 35.86
N PRO A 157 5.72 -12.18 35.35
CA PRO A 157 6.06 -13.54 34.89
C PRO A 157 5.95 -14.63 35.98
N ASP A 158 6.07 -14.25 37.26
CA ASP A 158 5.89 -15.14 38.40
C ASP A 158 4.42 -15.32 38.84
N ASN A 159 3.48 -14.81 38.03
CA ASN A 159 2.03 -14.75 38.27
C ASN A 159 1.60 -13.93 39.49
N THR A 160 2.50 -13.11 40.06
CA THR A 160 2.08 -12.08 41.01
C THR A 160 1.47 -10.90 40.25
N THR A 161 0.57 -10.19 40.89
CA THR A 161 -0.10 -9.04 40.28
C THR A 161 0.25 -7.75 41.03
N LYS A 162 0.37 -6.67 40.26
CA LYS A 162 0.60 -5.33 40.79
C LYS A 162 -0.45 -4.37 40.21
N GLU A 163 -0.91 -3.48 41.04
CA GLU A 163 -1.91 -2.47 40.65
C GLU A 163 -1.23 -1.15 40.33
N PHE A 164 -1.56 -0.60 39.16
CA PHE A 164 -1.10 0.72 38.72
C PHE A 164 -2.29 1.63 38.42
N VAL A 165 -2.20 2.88 38.87
CA VAL A 165 -3.16 3.93 38.52
C VAL A 165 -2.71 4.58 37.21
N VAL A 166 -3.58 4.66 36.22
CA VAL A 166 -3.34 5.33 34.95
C VAL A 166 -3.42 6.83 35.17
N THR A 167 -2.28 7.53 35.14
CA THR A 167 -2.21 8.96 35.44
C THR A 167 -2.29 9.85 34.20
N GLY A 168 -2.00 9.29 33.02
CA GLY A 168 -2.01 10.05 31.79
C GLY A 168 -1.93 9.17 30.54
N ALA A 169 -1.88 9.85 29.41
CA ALA A 169 -1.68 9.25 28.08
C ALA A 169 -0.50 9.92 27.38
N MET A 170 0.29 9.12 26.68
CA MET A 170 1.38 9.56 25.82
C MET A 170 1.21 8.99 24.42
N HIS A 171 1.94 9.51 23.45
CA HIS A 171 2.05 8.96 22.10
C HIS A 171 3.37 8.24 21.92
N ASN A 172 3.32 7.04 21.30
CA ASN A 172 4.50 6.28 20.96
C ASN A 172 4.66 6.17 19.44
N PRO A 173 5.58 6.93 18.82
CA PRO A 173 5.79 6.92 17.38
C PRO A 173 6.67 5.77 16.87
N GLN A 174 7.17 4.91 17.76
CA GLN A 174 8.02 3.76 17.37
C GLN A 174 7.19 2.61 16.79
N TYR A 175 5.96 2.43 17.28
CA TYR A 175 5.12 1.30 16.95
C TYR A 175 3.81 1.71 16.29
N PRO A 176 3.32 0.92 15.31
CA PRO A 176 1.93 1.03 14.85
C PRO A 176 0.93 0.82 16.01
N SER A 177 -0.36 0.99 15.70
CA SER A 177 -1.41 0.81 16.71
C SER A 177 -1.37 -0.57 17.39
N PRO A 178 -1.85 -0.67 18.65
CA PRO A 178 -1.91 -1.94 19.38
C PRO A 178 -2.71 -3.04 18.68
N GLU A 179 -3.65 -2.69 17.82
CA GLU A 179 -4.40 -3.64 16.98
C GLU A 179 -3.48 -4.37 15.98
N ILE A 180 -2.43 -3.68 15.51
CA ILE A 180 -1.44 -4.24 14.57
C ILE A 180 -0.32 -4.95 15.34
N THR A 181 0.21 -4.33 16.39
CA THR A 181 1.34 -4.88 17.15
C THR A 181 0.94 -6.01 18.10
N GLY A 182 -0.32 -6.01 18.53
CA GLY A 182 -0.85 -6.95 19.55
C GLY A 182 -0.39 -6.65 20.97
N PHE A 183 0.25 -5.50 21.21
CA PHE A 183 0.63 -5.00 22.54
C PHE A 183 0.56 -3.48 22.59
N THR A 184 0.50 -2.94 23.80
CA THR A 184 0.61 -1.49 24.07
C THR A 184 1.84 -1.18 24.88
N VAL A 185 2.18 0.11 25.02
CA VAL A 185 3.33 0.58 25.83
C VAL A 185 2.85 1.40 27.00
N GLY A 186 3.48 1.19 28.15
CA GLY A 186 3.28 1.98 29.34
C GLY A 186 4.59 2.50 29.90
N LEU A 187 4.61 3.71 30.44
CA LEU A 187 5.80 4.33 31.02
C LEU A 187 5.65 4.42 32.52
N VAL A 188 6.71 4.07 33.23
CA VAL A 188 6.81 4.13 34.69
C VAL A 188 8.12 4.79 35.10
N THR A 189 8.19 5.24 36.37
CA THR A 189 9.44 5.70 36.99
C THR A 189 10.38 4.52 37.30
N PRO A 190 11.68 4.71 37.55
CA PRO A 190 12.58 3.66 38.06
C PRO A 190 12.05 2.98 39.33
N ASP A 191 11.44 3.73 40.25
CA ASP A 191 10.76 3.18 41.44
C ASP A 191 9.53 2.30 41.05
N GLY A 192 8.90 2.59 39.92
CA GLY A 192 7.84 1.77 39.34
C GLY A 192 8.36 0.43 38.85
N MET A 193 9.56 0.40 38.25
CA MET A 193 10.21 -0.86 37.87
C MET A 193 10.65 -1.66 39.12
N GLU A 194 11.13 -1.01 40.16
CA GLU A 194 11.44 -1.67 41.44
C GLU A 194 10.14 -2.26 42.07
N TYR A 195 9.04 -1.55 41.99
CA TYR A 195 7.72 -2.06 42.44
C TYR A 195 7.28 -3.30 41.65
N LEU A 196 7.69 -3.44 40.39
CA LEU A 196 7.50 -4.66 39.57
C LEU A 196 8.52 -5.77 39.89
N GLY A 197 9.46 -5.54 40.83
CA GLY A 197 10.48 -6.51 41.21
C GLY A 197 11.74 -6.50 40.34
N MET A 198 11.89 -5.53 39.45
CA MET A 198 13.11 -5.31 38.67
C MET A 198 14.12 -4.50 39.46
N GLN A 199 15.39 -4.54 39.06
CA GLN A 199 16.40 -3.65 39.64
C GLN A 199 16.23 -2.22 39.07
N PRO A 200 16.47 -1.16 39.84
CA PRO A 200 16.40 0.21 39.34
C PRO A 200 17.69 0.58 38.54
N LEU A 201 17.99 -0.25 37.54
CA LEU A 201 19.13 -0.14 36.63
C LEU A 201 18.61 -0.34 35.20
N PHE A 202 19.38 0.11 34.24
CA PHE A 202 19.06 0.00 32.82
C PHE A 202 19.80 -1.17 32.18
N THR A 203 19.19 -1.84 31.25
CA THR A 203 19.79 -2.91 30.45
C THR A 203 19.85 -2.56 28.95
N GLU A 204 19.19 -1.48 28.55
CA GLU A 204 19.13 -1.00 27.17
C GLU A 204 19.76 0.40 27.08
N MET A 205 20.79 0.55 26.23
CA MET A 205 21.40 1.84 25.89
C MET A 205 20.85 2.30 24.54
N HIS A 206 19.99 3.29 24.56
CA HIS A 206 19.42 3.91 23.37
C HIS A 206 20.34 5.04 22.89
N ILE A 207 20.77 4.98 21.63
CA ILE A 207 21.78 5.88 21.08
C ILE A 207 21.25 6.59 19.87
N ARG A 208 21.40 7.91 19.82
CA ARG A 208 21.17 8.73 18.66
C ARG A 208 22.52 9.25 18.13
N VAL A 209 22.78 8.98 16.85
CA VAL A 209 23.99 9.43 16.14
C VAL A 209 23.75 10.81 15.55
N THR A 210 24.79 11.62 15.41
CA THR A 210 24.74 12.97 14.85
C THR A 210 24.31 12.97 13.36
N GLY A 211 23.30 13.78 13.01
CA GLY A 211 22.67 13.90 11.70
C GLY A 211 21.17 13.58 11.78
N GLU A 212 20.39 14.15 10.86
CA GLU A 212 18.93 13.89 10.81
C GLU A 212 18.61 12.48 10.30
N ASP A 213 19.35 12.00 9.30
CA ASP A 213 19.20 10.64 8.74
C ASP A 213 20.61 10.09 8.40
N PRO A 214 21.39 9.66 9.41
CA PRO A 214 22.76 9.20 9.20
C PRO A 214 22.78 7.88 8.41
N GLU A 215 23.72 7.77 7.47
CA GLU A 215 23.94 6.51 6.75
C GLU A 215 24.18 5.35 7.72
N ARG A 216 23.62 4.19 7.41
CA ARG A 216 23.72 2.98 8.25
C ARG A 216 25.17 2.62 8.60
N ALA A 217 26.10 2.78 7.66
CA ALA A 217 27.53 2.54 7.89
C ALA A 217 28.11 3.46 8.98
N LYS A 218 27.67 4.73 9.02
CA LYS A 218 28.07 5.68 10.06
C LYS A 218 27.47 5.30 11.43
N VAL A 219 26.19 4.90 11.44
CA VAL A 219 25.55 4.42 12.68
C VAL A 219 26.29 3.21 13.22
N GLN A 220 26.59 2.23 12.36
CA GLN A 220 27.32 1.02 12.73
C GLN A 220 28.72 1.35 13.31
N ALA A 221 29.48 2.21 12.64
CA ALA A 221 30.83 2.58 13.09
C ALA A 221 30.80 3.22 14.50
N ILE A 222 29.89 4.17 14.72
CA ILE A 222 29.76 4.84 16.02
C ILE A 222 29.24 3.87 17.09
N THR A 223 28.30 2.99 16.73
CA THR A 223 27.77 1.97 17.66
C THR A 223 28.88 1.02 18.09
N ASN A 224 29.73 0.54 17.19
CA ASN A 224 30.89 -0.32 17.54
C ASN A 224 31.87 0.39 18.48
N GLU A 225 32.14 1.69 18.30
CA GLU A 225 32.98 2.47 19.20
C GLU A 225 32.33 2.59 20.60
N VAL A 226 31.02 2.68 20.68
CA VAL A 226 30.30 2.69 21.97
C VAL A 226 30.34 1.32 22.62
N GLU A 227 30.15 0.23 21.87
CA GLU A 227 30.30 -1.14 22.36
C GLU A 227 31.66 -1.38 22.97
N ASP A 228 32.76 -1.04 22.27
CA ASP A 228 34.12 -1.13 22.76
C ASP A 228 34.31 -0.37 24.09
N ARG A 229 33.63 0.74 24.26
CA ARG A 229 33.70 1.51 25.50
C ARG A 229 32.95 0.85 26.64
N ILE A 230 31.76 0.30 26.35
CA ILE A 230 30.96 -0.42 27.35
C ILE A 230 31.73 -1.66 27.81
N GLU A 231 32.32 -2.44 26.89
CA GLU A 231 33.18 -3.60 27.22
C GLU A 231 34.38 -3.23 28.05
N ARG A 232 35.07 -2.13 27.70
CA ARG A 232 36.19 -1.61 28.49
C ARG A 232 35.76 -1.16 29.91
N SER A 233 34.49 -0.87 30.12
CA SER A 233 33.94 -0.62 31.47
C SER A 233 33.65 -1.90 32.27
N GLY A 234 33.95 -3.08 31.69
CA GLY A 234 33.79 -4.39 32.34
C GLY A 234 32.40 -4.96 32.25
N ARG A 235 31.60 -4.52 31.26
CA ARG A 235 30.23 -5.03 31.00
C ARG A 235 30.19 -5.75 29.67
N ASP A 236 29.53 -6.91 29.66
CA ASP A 236 29.35 -7.69 28.43
C ASP A 236 28.18 -7.13 27.60
N ILE A 237 28.39 -7.10 26.29
CA ILE A 237 27.32 -6.77 25.33
C ILE A 237 26.49 -8.04 25.09
N LEU A 238 25.20 -7.96 25.36
CA LEU A 238 24.24 -9.05 25.16
C LEU A 238 23.69 -9.05 23.75
N GLY A 239 23.72 -7.91 23.09
CA GLY A 239 23.29 -7.75 21.70
C GLY A 239 23.16 -6.28 21.30
N THR A 240 23.10 -6.04 19.99
CA THR A 240 22.95 -4.70 19.44
C THR A 240 21.92 -4.73 18.33
N ALA A 241 21.02 -3.78 18.35
CA ALA A 241 20.07 -3.56 17.30
C ALA A 241 20.32 -2.19 16.65
N ILE A 242 20.73 -2.18 15.38
CA ILE A 242 20.76 -0.95 14.60
C ILE A 242 19.37 -0.76 14.04
N ILE A 243 18.73 0.32 14.47
CA ILE A 243 17.40 0.67 14.03
C ILE A 243 17.52 1.25 12.62
N GLY A 244 17.18 0.43 11.63
CA GLY A 244 17.05 0.86 10.24
C GLY A 244 15.75 1.65 10.01
N LYS A 245 15.26 1.62 8.78
CA LYS A 245 13.94 2.16 8.47
C LYS A 245 12.88 1.45 9.30
N SER A 246 12.04 2.23 9.97
CA SER A 246 10.94 1.66 10.75
C SER A 246 9.94 0.95 9.83
N VAL A 247 9.20 -0.02 10.35
CA VAL A 247 8.10 -0.68 9.61
C VAL A 247 7.11 0.37 9.09
N ILE A 248 6.83 1.39 9.89
CA ILE A 248 5.96 2.51 9.53
C ILE A 248 6.52 3.26 8.31
N GLU A 249 7.84 3.53 8.30
CA GLU A 249 8.50 4.21 7.18
C GLU A 249 8.38 3.41 5.87
N SER A 250 8.56 2.11 5.93
CA SER A 250 8.39 1.24 4.75
C SER A 250 6.96 1.26 4.22
N ILE A 251 5.96 1.23 5.11
CA ILE A 251 4.53 1.31 4.75
C ILE A 251 4.23 2.67 4.11
N VAL A 252 4.70 3.76 4.73
CA VAL A 252 4.48 5.14 4.24
C VAL A 252 5.11 5.33 2.87
N ASN A 253 6.37 4.94 2.70
CA ASN A 253 7.09 5.08 1.43
C ASN A 253 6.44 4.24 0.32
N THR A 254 6.00 3.03 0.62
CA THR A 254 5.28 2.16 -0.31
C THR A 254 3.94 2.79 -0.72
N ALA A 255 3.17 3.29 0.23
CA ALA A 255 1.92 3.98 -0.04
C ALA A 255 2.14 5.20 -0.95
N VAL A 256 3.15 6.02 -0.65
CA VAL A 256 3.52 7.20 -1.44
C VAL A 256 3.95 6.82 -2.87
N MET A 257 4.74 5.77 -3.04
CA MET A 257 5.16 5.27 -4.35
C MET A 257 3.95 4.83 -5.19
N ILE A 258 3.06 4.03 -4.60
CA ILE A 258 1.84 3.54 -5.26
C ILE A 258 0.93 4.71 -5.63
N LEU A 259 0.69 5.64 -4.70
CA LEU A 259 -0.10 6.84 -4.92
C LEU A 259 0.43 7.66 -6.09
N SER A 260 1.74 7.90 -6.12
CA SER A 260 2.40 8.67 -7.17
C SER A 260 2.24 8.01 -8.54
N PHE A 261 2.43 6.69 -8.63
CA PHE A 261 2.26 5.93 -9.87
C PHE A 261 0.85 6.07 -10.45
N PHE A 262 -0.18 5.87 -9.62
CA PHE A 262 -1.57 6.05 -10.04
C PHE A 262 -1.90 7.49 -10.38
N GLY A 263 -1.38 8.45 -9.63
CA GLY A 263 -1.55 9.88 -9.90
C GLY A 263 -1.09 10.27 -11.31
N TRP A 264 0.09 9.81 -11.72
CA TRP A 264 0.63 10.04 -13.07
C TRP A 264 -0.24 9.42 -14.16
N ILE A 265 -0.72 8.19 -13.97
CA ILE A 265 -1.58 7.51 -14.94
C ILE A 265 -2.91 8.23 -15.09
N ILE A 266 -3.56 8.60 -13.99
CA ILE A 266 -4.85 9.30 -14.02
C ILE A 266 -4.71 10.68 -14.68
N LEU A 267 -3.63 11.39 -14.40
CA LEU A 267 -3.31 12.68 -15.02
C LEU A 267 -3.16 12.54 -16.53
N LEU A 268 -2.43 11.53 -17.00
CA LEU A 268 -2.26 11.23 -18.41
C LEU A 268 -3.60 10.89 -19.09
N LEU A 269 -4.43 10.06 -18.44
CA LEU A 269 -5.76 9.70 -18.94
C LEU A 269 -6.70 10.93 -19.02
N SER A 270 -6.66 11.79 -18.01
CA SER A 270 -7.43 13.03 -18.00
C SER A 270 -7.02 13.94 -19.16
N ALA A 271 -5.71 14.10 -19.42
CA ALA A 271 -5.20 14.85 -20.56
C ALA A 271 -5.70 14.27 -21.89
N PHE A 272 -5.66 12.94 -22.08
CA PHE A 272 -6.21 12.29 -23.28
C PHE A 272 -7.70 12.55 -23.46
N LEU A 273 -8.48 12.51 -22.37
CA LEU A 273 -9.91 12.78 -22.41
C LEU A 273 -10.19 14.23 -22.86
N VAL A 274 -9.43 15.20 -22.35
CA VAL A 274 -9.53 16.60 -22.78
C VAL A 274 -9.17 16.77 -24.25
N VAL A 275 -8.06 16.18 -24.72
CA VAL A 275 -7.69 16.20 -26.15
C VAL A 275 -8.81 15.67 -27.03
N ASN A 276 -9.39 14.54 -26.65
CA ASN A 276 -10.47 13.90 -27.40
C ASN A 276 -11.72 14.79 -27.47
N THR A 277 -12.10 15.37 -26.33
CA THR A 277 -13.29 16.23 -26.23
C THR A 277 -13.14 17.56 -26.97
N ILE A 278 -11.99 18.22 -26.88
CA ILE A 278 -11.73 19.47 -27.58
C ILE A 278 -11.60 19.23 -29.09
N SER A 279 -10.94 18.16 -29.51
CA SER A 279 -10.90 17.76 -30.94
C SER A 279 -12.30 17.63 -31.52
N ALA A 280 -13.19 17.05 -30.78
CA ALA A 280 -14.58 16.90 -31.13
C ALA A 280 -15.35 18.20 -31.26
N LEU A 281 -15.17 19.07 -30.27
CA LEU A 281 -15.81 20.39 -30.23
C LEU A 281 -15.42 21.20 -31.47
N ILE A 282 -14.14 21.18 -31.83
CA ILE A 282 -13.62 21.91 -32.99
C ILE A 282 -14.17 21.34 -34.29
N THR A 283 -14.22 20.00 -34.41
CA THR A 283 -14.80 19.35 -35.60
C THR A 283 -16.27 19.73 -35.80
N GLN A 284 -17.06 19.87 -34.75
CA GLN A 284 -18.45 20.31 -34.81
C GLN A 284 -18.60 21.76 -35.25
N GLN A 285 -17.61 22.62 -34.95
CA GLN A 285 -17.63 24.06 -35.22
C GLN A 285 -16.84 24.44 -36.45
N ILE A 286 -16.40 23.50 -37.28
CA ILE A 286 -15.59 23.81 -38.50
C ILE A 286 -16.27 24.82 -39.39
N ASN A 287 -17.57 24.68 -39.68
CA ASN A 287 -18.33 25.62 -40.50
C ASN A 287 -18.36 27.03 -39.86
N GLN A 288 -18.57 27.11 -38.55
CA GLN A 288 -18.53 28.40 -37.84
C GLN A 288 -17.13 29.04 -37.87
N ILE A 289 -16.06 28.21 -37.78
CA ILE A 289 -14.67 28.66 -37.96
C ILE A 289 -14.49 29.24 -39.37
N GLY A 290 -15.05 28.58 -40.39
CA GLY A 290 -15.04 29.06 -41.76
C GLY A 290 -15.73 30.42 -41.92
N ILE A 291 -16.94 30.60 -41.39
CA ILE A 291 -17.70 31.84 -41.39
C ILE A 291 -16.95 32.95 -40.64
N MET A 292 -16.41 32.67 -39.46
CA MET A 292 -15.61 33.67 -38.70
C MET A 292 -14.38 34.15 -39.48
N LYS A 293 -13.72 33.26 -40.23
CA LYS A 293 -12.60 33.62 -41.10
C LYS A 293 -13.03 34.49 -42.28
N LEU A 294 -14.21 34.21 -42.87
CA LEU A 294 -14.77 35.05 -43.93
C LEU A 294 -15.06 36.50 -43.45
N VAL A 295 -15.56 36.63 -42.22
CA VAL A 295 -15.82 37.93 -41.60
C VAL A 295 -14.55 38.59 -41.08
N GLY A 296 -13.36 37.98 -41.30
CA GLY A 296 -12.05 38.59 -41.01
C GLY A 296 -11.45 38.23 -39.64
N ALA A 297 -11.91 37.21 -38.95
CA ALA A 297 -11.32 36.79 -37.71
C ALA A 297 -9.91 36.20 -37.91
N SER A 298 -8.92 36.71 -37.17
CA SER A 298 -7.56 36.22 -37.21
C SER A 298 -7.41 34.88 -36.50
N ARG A 299 -6.38 34.09 -36.87
CA ARG A 299 -6.08 32.82 -36.23
C ARG A 299 -5.89 32.98 -34.73
N GLY A 300 -5.14 34.00 -34.28
CA GLY A 300 -4.88 34.27 -32.87
C GLY A 300 -6.17 34.55 -32.08
N GLN A 301 -7.14 35.27 -32.69
CA GLN A 301 -8.43 35.52 -32.04
C GLN A 301 -9.24 34.25 -31.83
N MET A 302 -9.23 33.34 -32.82
CA MET A 302 -9.93 32.04 -32.70
C MET A 302 -9.24 31.14 -31.68
N ILE A 303 -7.91 31.05 -31.69
CA ILE A 303 -7.16 30.27 -30.70
C ILE A 303 -7.49 30.76 -29.29
N THR A 304 -7.42 32.08 -29.05
CA THR A 304 -7.75 32.67 -27.74
C THR A 304 -9.19 32.34 -27.32
N MET A 305 -10.14 32.44 -28.24
CA MET A 305 -11.57 32.15 -27.96
C MET A 305 -11.79 30.68 -27.55
N TYR A 306 -11.22 29.71 -28.28
CA TYR A 306 -11.36 28.28 -27.92
C TYR A 306 -10.59 27.92 -26.67
N LEU A 307 -9.36 28.43 -26.49
CA LEU A 307 -8.60 28.20 -25.26
C LEU A 307 -9.28 28.81 -24.03
N SER A 308 -9.98 29.95 -24.20
CA SER A 308 -10.79 30.50 -23.10
C SER A 308 -11.98 29.63 -22.73
N SER A 309 -12.63 28.96 -23.70
CA SER A 309 -13.65 27.95 -23.38
C SER A 309 -13.07 26.78 -22.61
N VAL A 310 -11.86 26.32 -23.00
CA VAL A 310 -11.15 25.23 -22.26
C VAL A 310 -10.79 25.69 -20.85
N LEU A 311 -10.34 26.91 -20.68
CA LEU A 311 -10.06 27.51 -19.38
C LEU A 311 -11.28 27.53 -18.47
N VAL A 312 -12.46 27.89 -19.00
CA VAL A 312 -13.71 27.85 -18.22
C VAL A 312 -14.05 26.43 -17.79
N PHE A 313 -13.86 25.43 -18.66
CA PHE A 313 -14.02 24.02 -18.25
C PHE A 313 -13.07 23.65 -17.10
N GLY A 314 -11.82 24.11 -17.16
CA GLY A 314 -10.84 23.91 -16.09
C GLY A 314 -11.24 24.60 -14.78
N ILE A 315 -11.74 25.85 -14.86
CA ILE A 315 -12.22 26.59 -13.67
C ILE A 315 -13.38 25.86 -13.00
N ILE A 316 -14.39 25.45 -13.75
CA ILE A 316 -15.53 24.67 -13.22
C ILE A 316 -15.01 23.36 -12.61
N ALA A 317 -14.08 22.70 -13.30
CA ALA A 317 -13.52 21.43 -12.86
C ALA A 317 -12.79 21.53 -11.52
N PHE A 318 -11.85 22.47 -11.38
CA PHE A 318 -11.11 22.58 -10.11
C PHE A 318 -11.98 23.12 -8.97
N SER A 319 -12.98 23.95 -9.25
CA SER A 319 -13.91 24.43 -8.21
C SER A 319 -14.74 23.30 -7.57
N ILE A 320 -14.99 22.21 -8.31
CA ILE A 320 -15.67 21.02 -7.81
C ILE A 320 -14.63 20.04 -7.21
N ALA A 321 -13.51 19.87 -7.89
CA ALA A 321 -12.51 18.85 -7.56
C ALA A 321 -11.76 19.15 -6.27
N ILE A 322 -11.38 20.42 -6.02
CA ILE A 322 -10.56 20.79 -4.85
C ILE A 322 -11.27 20.49 -3.54
N PRO A 323 -12.49 20.95 -3.27
CA PRO A 323 -13.16 20.65 -2.01
C PRO A 323 -13.33 19.14 -1.78
N LEU A 324 -13.67 18.40 -2.83
CA LEU A 324 -13.85 16.96 -2.77
C LEU A 324 -12.52 16.21 -2.51
N ALA A 325 -11.43 16.64 -3.15
CA ALA A 325 -10.10 16.06 -2.97
C ALA A 325 -9.57 16.27 -1.54
N VAL A 326 -9.71 17.49 -1.02
CA VAL A 326 -9.31 17.84 0.35
C VAL A 326 -10.14 17.05 1.36
N TRP A 327 -11.45 17.02 1.20
CA TRP A 327 -12.34 16.25 2.08
C TRP A 327 -11.99 14.75 2.09
N THR A 328 -11.68 14.19 0.92
CA THR A 328 -11.29 12.77 0.82
C THR A 328 -9.93 12.53 1.48
N ALA A 329 -8.95 13.42 1.26
CA ALA A 329 -7.61 13.29 1.86
C ALA A 329 -7.68 13.39 3.39
N GLN A 330 -8.44 14.35 3.92
CA GLN A 330 -8.66 14.50 5.37
C GLN A 330 -9.41 13.30 5.96
N GLY A 331 -10.44 12.80 5.27
CA GLY A 331 -11.19 11.63 5.70
C GLY A 331 -10.36 10.34 5.70
N LEU A 332 -9.49 10.14 4.71
CA LEU A 332 -8.54 9.02 4.68
C LEU A 332 -7.51 9.13 5.80
N MET A 333 -6.98 10.34 6.01
CA MET A 333 -5.99 10.59 7.06
C MET A 333 -6.59 10.35 8.45
N SER A 334 -7.73 10.96 8.77
CA SER A 334 -8.35 10.86 10.10
C SER A 334 -8.96 9.48 10.40
N GLY A 335 -9.57 8.83 9.39
CA GLY A 335 -10.33 7.60 9.60
C GLY A 335 -9.50 6.32 9.52
N LEU A 336 -8.51 6.27 8.62
CA LEU A 336 -7.76 5.04 8.35
C LEU A 336 -6.30 5.14 8.79
N ILE A 337 -5.61 6.22 8.41
CA ILE A 337 -4.15 6.29 8.58
C ILE A 337 -3.79 6.56 10.04
N VAL A 338 -4.47 7.50 10.69
CA VAL A 338 -4.26 7.79 12.12
C VAL A 338 -4.51 6.56 12.98
N GLY A 339 -5.63 5.86 12.74
CA GLY A 339 -6.02 4.69 13.54
C GLY A 339 -5.13 3.46 13.35
N LEU A 340 -4.47 3.31 12.22
CA LEU A 340 -3.67 2.12 11.91
C LEU A 340 -2.17 2.35 12.07
N VAL A 341 -1.69 3.47 11.53
CA VAL A 341 -0.27 3.80 11.58
C VAL A 341 0.14 4.44 12.91
N ASN A 342 -0.85 4.78 13.75
CA ASN A 342 -0.63 5.46 15.03
C ASN A 342 0.06 6.83 14.85
N LEU A 343 -0.31 7.58 13.81
CA LEU A 343 0.18 8.95 13.62
C LEU A 343 -0.72 9.92 14.40
N ARG A 344 -0.13 10.96 14.96
CA ARG A 344 -0.84 12.04 15.64
C ARG A 344 -0.77 13.32 14.81
N PRO A 345 -1.73 13.57 13.90
CA PRO A 345 -1.67 14.75 13.09
C PRO A 345 -1.89 16.00 13.95
N GLU A 346 -0.95 16.94 13.92
CA GLU A 346 -1.11 18.25 14.53
C GLU A 346 -2.18 19.07 13.81
N SER A 347 -2.24 18.93 12.50
CA SER A 347 -3.20 19.63 11.66
C SER A 347 -3.51 18.83 10.40
N LEU A 348 -4.79 18.70 10.08
CA LEU A 348 -5.26 18.14 8.81
C LEU A 348 -5.33 19.18 7.68
N ASP A 349 -4.74 20.36 7.89
CA ASP A 349 -4.74 21.43 6.90
C ASP A 349 -3.81 21.10 5.74
N VAL A 350 -4.37 21.11 4.54
CA VAL A 350 -3.59 20.90 3.32
C VAL A 350 -2.79 22.16 3.01
N PRO A 351 -1.48 22.07 2.78
CA PRO A 351 -0.63 23.25 2.48
C PRO A 351 -1.08 24.00 1.22
N LEU A 352 -0.95 25.33 1.24
CA LEU A 352 -1.36 26.21 0.13
C LEU A 352 -0.74 25.84 -1.23
N TRP A 353 0.48 25.32 -1.23
CA TRP A 353 1.13 24.91 -2.48
C TRP A 353 0.41 23.74 -3.17
N VAL A 354 -0.24 22.84 -2.40
CA VAL A 354 -1.04 21.73 -2.96
C VAL A 354 -2.25 22.30 -3.71
N TYR A 355 -2.95 23.29 -3.13
CA TYR A 355 -4.04 24.00 -3.82
C TYR A 355 -3.53 24.67 -5.10
N ALA A 356 -2.35 25.30 -5.06
CA ALA A 356 -1.75 25.92 -6.23
C ALA A 356 -1.46 24.88 -7.32
N VAL A 357 -0.95 23.70 -6.96
CA VAL A 357 -0.74 22.60 -7.93
C VAL A 357 -2.07 22.10 -8.50
N MET A 358 -3.10 21.91 -7.67
CA MET A 358 -4.44 21.51 -8.14
C MET A 358 -5.03 22.49 -9.13
N VAL A 359 -4.92 23.79 -8.84
CA VAL A 359 -5.34 24.86 -9.77
C VAL A 359 -4.50 24.82 -11.04
N ALA A 360 -3.18 24.66 -10.91
CA ALA A 360 -2.29 24.54 -12.06
C ALA A 360 -2.66 23.35 -12.94
N VAL A 361 -2.87 22.17 -12.35
CA VAL A 361 -3.32 20.96 -13.07
C VAL A 361 -4.67 21.22 -13.77
N GLY A 362 -5.62 21.80 -13.06
CA GLY A 362 -6.96 22.12 -13.59
C GLY A 362 -6.99 23.14 -14.71
N VAL A 363 -5.99 24.03 -14.76
CA VAL A 363 -5.87 25.08 -15.79
C VAL A 363 -4.90 24.66 -16.91
N PHE A 364 -3.66 24.35 -16.56
CA PHE A 364 -2.61 24.11 -17.56
C PHE A 364 -2.80 22.81 -18.34
N ILE A 365 -3.21 21.73 -17.69
CA ILE A 365 -3.36 20.46 -18.39
C ILE A 365 -4.47 20.50 -19.45
N PRO A 366 -5.69 20.98 -19.17
CA PRO A 366 -6.70 21.16 -20.20
C PRO A 366 -6.27 22.13 -21.32
N VAL A 367 -5.61 23.24 -20.96
CA VAL A 367 -5.14 24.22 -21.95
C VAL A 367 -4.06 23.64 -22.86
N LEU A 368 -3.05 22.93 -22.29
CA LEU A 368 -2.01 22.26 -23.07
C LEU A 368 -2.60 21.12 -23.94
N ALA A 369 -3.46 20.30 -23.35
CA ALA A 369 -4.14 19.22 -24.07
C ALA A 369 -5.05 19.75 -25.20
N GLY A 370 -5.73 20.89 -24.96
CA GLY A 370 -6.59 21.57 -25.96
C GLY A 370 -5.83 22.34 -27.02
N LEU A 371 -4.58 22.72 -26.76
CA LEU A 371 -3.79 23.55 -27.68
C LEU A 371 -3.58 22.85 -29.02
N PHE A 372 -3.19 21.60 -29.05
CA PHE A 372 -2.95 20.82 -30.27
C PHE A 372 -4.21 20.74 -31.16
N PRO A 373 -5.38 20.29 -30.67
CA PRO A 373 -6.62 20.30 -31.47
C PRO A 373 -7.03 21.68 -31.95
N VAL A 374 -6.90 22.72 -31.10
CA VAL A 374 -7.25 24.12 -31.47
C VAL A 374 -6.34 24.63 -32.56
N LEU A 375 -5.03 24.41 -32.47
CA LEU A 375 -4.08 24.81 -33.52
C LEU A 375 -4.38 24.10 -34.85
N GLN A 376 -4.69 22.80 -34.81
CA GLN A 376 -5.00 22.02 -35.99
C GLN A 376 -6.32 22.44 -36.63
N GLY A 377 -7.38 22.67 -35.84
CA GLY A 377 -8.69 23.09 -36.34
C GLY A 377 -8.70 24.50 -36.89
N THR A 378 -7.91 25.41 -36.31
CA THR A 378 -7.80 26.80 -36.82
C THR A 378 -6.90 26.91 -38.06
N ARG A 379 -6.12 25.89 -38.44
CA ARG A 379 -5.33 25.87 -39.70
C ARG A 379 -6.14 25.59 -40.96
N ILE A 380 -7.36 25.05 -40.84
CA ILE A 380 -8.24 24.72 -41.97
C ILE A 380 -8.51 25.94 -42.80
N THR A 381 -8.39 25.85 -44.13
CA THR A 381 -8.71 26.99 -45.06
C THR A 381 -10.20 27.29 -45.08
N THR A 382 -10.59 28.52 -45.36
CA THR A 382 -11.98 28.97 -45.49
C THR A 382 -12.75 28.15 -46.50
N TYR A 383 -12.11 27.84 -47.65
CA TYR A 383 -12.68 27.01 -48.71
C TYR A 383 -12.98 25.58 -48.24
N ALA A 384 -12.01 24.96 -47.58
CA ALA A 384 -12.19 23.60 -47.02
C ALA A 384 -13.26 23.55 -45.90
N ALA A 385 -13.35 24.61 -45.05
CA ALA A 385 -14.31 24.71 -43.96
C ALA A 385 -15.77 24.86 -44.46
N LEU A 386 -15.98 25.52 -45.59
CA LEU A 386 -17.34 25.78 -46.14
C LEU A 386 -17.76 24.74 -47.17
N ASN A 387 -16.80 24.18 -47.93
CA ASN A 387 -17.07 23.14 -48.93
C ASN A 387 -16.89 21.71 -48.40
N ASP A 388 -16.80 21.53 -47.10
CA ASP A 388 -16.75 20.18 -46.51
C ASP A 388 -18.13 19.52 -46.62
N THR A 389 -18.40 18.98 -47.82
CA THR A 389 -19.63 18.28 -48.16
C THR A 389 -19.77 16.94 -47.44
N GLY A 390 -18.89 16.66 -46.47
CA GLY A 390 -18.92 15.43 -45.66
C GLY A 390 -18.61 14.13 -46.45
N ILE A 391 -18.28 14.27 -47.73
CA ILE A 391 -17.89 13.20 -48.62
C ILE A 391 -16.39 13.25 -48.87
N HIS A 392 -15.59 13.01 -47.84
CA HIS A 392 -14.19 12.66 -48.07
C HIS A 392 -14.20 11.23 -48.63
N SER A 393 -14.25 11.16 -49.96
CA SER A 393 -13.97 9.93 -50.71
C SER A 393 -12.49 9.60 -50.68
N ASN A 394 -11.95 9.35 -49.46
CA ASN A 394 -10.79 8.49 -49.37
C ASN A 394 -11.29 7.06 -49.57
N ALA A 395 -11.60 6.75 -50.81
CA ALA A 395 -11.78 5.41 -51.30
C ALA A 395 -10.43 4.65 -51.25
N ALA A 396 -9.98 4.34 -50.08
CA ALA A 396 -9.04 3.27 -49.85
C ALA A 396 -9.84 2.09 -49.26
N GLY A 397 -10.78 1.58 -50.02
CA GLY A 397 -11.33 0.25 -49.88
C GLY A 397 -10.20 -0.76 -50.10
N GLY A 398 -9.72 -1.42 -49.07
CA GLY A 398 -8.71 -2.46 -49.15
C GLY A 398 -7.88 -2.70 -47.91
N GLY A 399 -8.27 -2.14 -46.77
CA GLY A 399 -7.58 -2.40 -45.50
C GLY A 399 -7.67 -3.89 -45.11
N PHE A 400 -6.69 -4.34 -44.33
CA PHE A 400 -6.63 -5.70 -43.74
C PHE A 400 -7.97 -6.12 -43.12
N VAL A 401 -8.66 -5.20 -42.48
CA VAL A 401 -9.96 -5.41 -41.82
C VAL A 401 -11.09 -5.67 -42.81
N ASP A 402 -11.14 -4.94 -43.94
CA ASP A 402 -12.13 -5.20 -45.01
C ASP A 402 -11.91 -6.57 -45.64
N ARG A 403 -10.66 -7.01 -45.79
CA ARG A 403 -10.33 -8.37 -46.27
C ARG A 403 -10.73 -9.44 -45.23
N LEU A 404 -10.54 -9.17 -43.93
CA LEU A 404 -10.91 -10.09 -42.87
C LEU A 404 -12.44 -10.21 -42.73
N LEU A 405 -13.18 -9.10 -42.77
CA LEU A 405 -14.64 -9.06 -42.69
C LEU A 405 -15.32 -9.69 -43.92
N ASN A 406 -14.71 -9.55 -45.09
CA ASN A 406 -15.21 -10.19 -46.31
C ASN A 406 -14.93 -11.70 -46.35
N ARG A 407 -13.99 -12.23 -45.54
CA ARG A 407 -13.72 -13.67 -45.39
C ARG A 407 -14.65 -14.36 -44.40
N LEU A 408 -15.29 -13.59 -43.49
CA LEU A 408 -16.22 -14.16 -42.51
C LEU A 408 -17.55 -14.51 -43.20
N PRO A 409 -18.12 -15.69 -42.94
CA PRO A 409 -19.36 -16.16 -43.61
C PRO A 409 -20.51 -15.21 -43.26
N ARG A 410 -21.05 -14.53 -44.25
CA ARG A 410 -22.19 -13.58 -44.12
C ARG A 410 -23.44 -14.19 -43.47
N ARG A 411 -23.48 -15.52 -43.32
CA ARG A 411 -24.58 -16.26 -42.72
C ARG A 411 -24.73 -16.07 -41.21
N TYR A 412 -23.63 -15.68 -40.50
CA TYR A 412 -23.62 -15.57 -39.04
C TYR A 412 -23.62 -14.13 -38.52
N MET A 413 -23.43 -13.11 -39.37
CA MET A 413 -23.33 -11.70 -38.91
C MET A 413 -24.54 -10.89 -39.36
N GLN A 414 -25.30 -10.34 -38.41
CA GLN A 414 -26.37 -9.41 -38.69
C GLN A 414 -25.82 -8.15 -39.39
N ARG A 415 -26.50 -7.66 -40.44
CA ARG A 415 -26.08 -6.46 -41.21
C ARG A 415 -25.69 -5.22 -40.34
N PRO A 416 -26.42 -4.92 -39.21
CA PRO A 416 -26.07 -3.83 -38.33
C PRO A 416 -24.69 -3.98 -37.68
N LEU A 417 -24.28 -5.21 -37.33
CA LEU A 417 -23.00 -5.49 -36.73
C LEU A 417 -21.83 -5.25 -37.68
N VAL A 418 -21.93 -5.73 -38.90
CA VAL A 418 -20.91 -5.51 -39.94
C VAL A 418 -20.74 -4.01 -40.22
N LEU A 419 -21.86 -3.29 -40.33
CA LEU A 419 -21.86 -1.86 -40.55
C LEU A 419 -21.19 -1.13 -39.35
N SER A 420 -21.49 -1.54 -38.12
CA SER A 420 -20.92 -0.98 -36.89
C SER A 420 -19.40 -1.20 -36.82
N ILE A 421 -18.90 -2.41 -37.06
CA ILE A 421 -17.46 -2.73 -37.06
C ILE A 421 -16.72 -1.91 -38.13
N ARG A 422 -17.25 -1.86 -39.38
CA ARG A 422 -16.64 -1.09 -40.46
C ARG A 422 -16.56 0.39 -40.14
N ASN A 423 -17.61 0.93 -39.54
CA ASN A 423 -17.67 2.34 -39.17
C ASN A 423 -16.73 2.69 -38.03
N THR A 424 -16.67 1.81 -37.01
CA THR A 424 -15.73 2.00 -35.88
C THR A 424 -14.29 2.09 -36.35
N LEU A 425 -13.89 1.25 -37.31
CA LEU A 425 -12.50 1.17 -37.79
C LEU A 425 -12.15 2.21 -38.89
N ARG A 426 -13.12 2.98 -39.37
CA ARG A 426 -12.90 4.01 -40.41
C ARG A 426 -12.04 5.17 -39.92
N HIS A 427 -12.23 5.62 -38.68
CA HIS A 427 -11.51 6.74 -38.07
C HIS A 427 -10.46 6.29 -37.06
N LYS A 428 -9.38 5.65 -37.55
CA LYS A 428 -8.33 5.01 -36.74
C LYS A 428 -7.75 5.88 -35.61
N GLY A 429 -7.46 7.17 -35.88
CA GLY A 429 -6.83 8.05 -34.90
C GLY A 429 -7.73 8.39 -33.70
N ARG A 430 -9.04 8.51 -33.93
CA ARG A 430 -10.02 8.75 -32.87
C ARG A 430 -10.32 7.47 -32.09
N LEU A 431 -10.53 6.37 -32.82
CA LEU A 431 -10.70 5.06 -32.22
C LEU A 431 -9.55 4.75 -31.27
N LEU A 432 -8.29 4.95 -31.72
CA LEU A 432 -7.10 4.70 -30.90
C LEU A 432 -7.11 5.53 -29.61
N ARG A 433 -7.43 6.82 -29.67
CA ARG A 433 -7.49 7.69 -28.49
C ARG A 433 -8.52 7.23 -27.47
N THR A 434 -9.72 6.82 -27.91
CA THR A 434 -10.76 6.29 -27.01
C THR A 434 -10.37 4.94 -26.45
N MET A 435 -9.80 4.09 -27.30
CA MET A 435 -9.34 2.76 -26.87
C MET A 435 -8.21 2.86 -25.83
N ILE A 436 -7.25 3.77 -25.96
CA ILE A 436 -6.14 3.94 -25.00
C ILE A 436 -6.70 4.13 -23.59
N VAL A 437 -7.67 5.02 -23.40
CA VAL A 437 -8.27 5.27 -22.08
C VAL A 437 -8.94 4.00 -21.52
N MET A 438 -9.70 3.30 -22.36
CA MET A 438 -10.40 2.06 -21.94
C MET A 438 -9.42 0.90 -21.72
N ILE A 439 -8.39 0.78 -22.54
CA ILE A 439 -7.34 -0.25 -22.41
C ILE A 439 -6.59 -0.06 -21.08
N LEU A 440 -6.13 1.16 -20.77
CA LEU A 440 -5.43 1.46 -19.54
C LEU A 440 -6.33 1.25 -18.32
N GLY A 441 -7.59 1.71 -18.36
CA GLY A 441 -8.56 1.47 -17.29
C GLY A 441 -8.81 -0.04 -17.06
N THR A 442 -8.92 -0.81 -18.14
CA THR A 442 -9.12 -2.27 -18.09
C THR A 442 -7.88 -2.97 -17.52
N SER A 443 -6.71 -2.65 -18.06
CA SER A 443 -5.46 -3.31 -17.63
C SER A 443 -5.14 -3.04 -16.17
N LEU A 444 -5.33 -1.81 -15.69
CA LEU A 444 -5.10 -1.44 -14.31
C LEU A 444 -6.14 -2.02 -13.35
N PHE A 445 -7.42 -2.05 -13.73
CA PHE A 445 -8.44 -2.67 -12.90
C PHE A 445 -8.15 -4.16 -12.67
N ILE A 446 -7.86 -4.90 -13.74
CA ILE A 446 -7.52 -6.32 -13.63
C ILE A 446 -6.22 -6.51 -12.85
N ALA A 447 -5.21 -5.64 -13.06
CA ALA A 447 -3.95 -5.69 -12.34
C ALA A 447 -4.15 -5.49 -10.83
N VAL A 448 -4.94 -4.49 -10.41
CA VAL A 448 -5.23 -4.23 -9.00
C VAL A 448 -5.90 -5.42 -8.32
N ILE A 449 -6.90 -6.04 -8.98
CA ILE A 449 -7.56 -7.22 -8.42
C ILE A 449 -6.61 -8.43 -8.41
N SER A 450 -5.70 -8.53 -9.40
CA SER A 450 -4.65 -9.56 -9.39
C SER A 450 -3.68 -9.39 -8.24
N VAL A 451 -3.27 -8.15 -7.94
CA VAL A 451 -2.47 -7.83 -6.74
C VAL A 451 -3.21 -8.29 -5.47
N ARG A 452 -4.51 -7.98 -5.33
CA ARG A 452 -5.31 -8.44 -4.19
C ARG A 452 -5.29 -9.96 -4.04
N ILE A 453 -5.47 -10.70 -5.14
CA ILE A 453 -5.43 -12.17 -5.11
C ILE A 453 -4.02 -12.65 -4.78
N SER A 454 -2.99 -12.02 -5.34
CA SER A 454 -1.58 -12.34 -5.01
C SER A 454 -1.27 -12.12 -3.53
N VAL A 455 -1.77 -11.04 -2.93
CA VAL A 455 -1.70 -10.80 -1.48
C VAL A 455 -2.36 -11.94 -0.70
N ASN A 456 -3.60 -12.31 -1.06
CA ASN A 456 -4.30 -13.40 -0.38
C ASN A 456 -3.56 -14.75 -0.54
N THR A 457 -2.97 -15.00 -1.72
CA THR A 457 -2.16 -16.20 -1.95
C THR A 457 -0.90 -16.19 -1.09
N THR A 458 -0.20 -15.04 -1.02
CA THR A 458 0.97 -14.88 -0.18
C THR A 458 0.65 -15.07 1.31
N GLN A 459 -0.50 -14.58 1.78
CA GLN A 459 -0.97 -14.85 3.14
C GLN A 459 -1.27 -16.34 3.38
N ALA A 460 -1.87 -17.02 2.40
CA ALA A 460 -2.08 -18.46 2.48
C ALA A 460 -0.75 -19.24 2.48
N ASP A 461 0.25 -18.77 1.73
CA ASP A 461 1.60 -19.33 1.74
C ASP A 461 2.28 -19.14 3.12
N PHE A 462 2.06 -18.01 3.79
CA PHE A 462 2.54 -17.81 5.16
C PHE A 462 1.89 -18.75 6.17
N LEU A 463 0.59 -19.00 6.03
CA LEU A 463 -0.08 -20.02 6.85
C LEU A 463 0.43 -21.42 6.56
N ARG A 464 0.72 -21.74 5.29
CA ARG A 464 1.32 -23.01 4.89
C ARG A 464 2.74 -23.17 5.43
N TYR A 465 3.48 -22.08 5.51
CA TYR A 465 4.83 -22.05 6.06
C TYR A 465 4.84 -22.56 7.52
N HIS A 466 3.82 -22.18 8.30
CA HIS A 466 3.65 -22.53 9.72
C HIS A 466 2.55 -23.57 9.90
N GLN A 467 2.94 -24.84 9.92
CA GLN A 467 2.04 -25.99 10.08
C GLN A 467 1.65 -26.26 11.54
N TYR A 468 1.43 -25.19 12.33
CA TYR A 468 1.01 -25.24 13.73
C TYR A 468 -0.06 -24.19 14.03
N ASP A 469 -0.87 -24.42 15.07
CA ASP A 469 -1.96 -23.53 15.49
C ASP A 469 -1.51 -22.52 16.55
N VAL A 470 -0.73 -23.00 17.54
CA VAL A 470 -0.27 -22.20 18.68
C VAL A 470 1.23 -22.36 18.86
N GLN A 471 1.90 -21.25 19.11
CA GLN A 471 3.30 -21.17 19.53
C GLN A 471 3.36 -20.70 20.97
N VAL A 472 4.14 -21.37 21.81
CA VAL A 472 4.47 -20.95 23.18
C VAL A 472 5.97 -20.74 23.30
N GLN A 473 6.40 -19.57 23.70
CA GLN A 473 7.81 -19.26 24.00
C GLN A 473 8.03 -19.20 25.50
N PHE A 474 9.13 -19.76 25.96
CA PHE A 474 9.53 -19.79 27.38
C PHE A 474 10.69 -18.80 27.61
N GLU A 475 10.77 -18.23 28.82
CA GLU A 475 11.88 -17.35 29.22
C GLU A 475 13.22 -18.08 29.22
N GLN A 476 13.23 -19.29 29.77
CA GLN A 476 14.41 -20.10 29.89
C GLN A 476 14.28 -21.40 29.09
N PRO A 477 15.38 -21.85 28.42
CA PRO A 477 15.37 -23.13 27.71
C PRO A 477 15.11 -24.32 28.66
N GLN A 478 14.09 -25.10 28.35
CA GLN A 478 13.64 -26.24 29.12
C GLN A 478 14.03 -27.57 28.44
N ARG A 479 14.05 -28.67 29.18
CA ARG A 479 14.28 -29.99 28.58
C ARG A 479 13.12 -30.36 27.63
N ILE A 480 13.45 -30.72 26.39
CA ILE A 480 12.47 -31.05 25.33
C ILE A 480 11.43 -32.04 25.83
N ALA A 481 11.85 -33.18 26.38
CA ALA A 481 10.94 -34.22 26.86
C ALA A 481 9.96 -33.71 27.94
N ARG A 482 10.38 -32.79 28.81
CA ARG A 482 9.51 -32.17 29.82
C ARG A 482 8.45 -31.27 29.20
N LEU A 483 8.84 -30.46 28.19
CA LEU A 483 7.93 -29.58 27.49
C LEU A 483 6.86 -30.37 26.73
N GLU A 484 7.29 -31.34 25.92
CA GLU A 484 6.39 -32.13 25.08
C GLU A 484 5.43 -32.99 25.92
N THR A 485 5.92 -33.59 27.00
CA THR A 485 5.04 -34.33 27.93
C THR A 485 3.99 -33.41 28.55
N ALA A 486 4.39 -32.24 29.02
CA ALA A 486 3.47 -31.27 29.62
C ALA A 486 2.42 -30.78 28.63
N ALA A 487 2.80 -30.57 27.36
CA ALA A 487 1.89 -30.11 26.31
C ALA A 487 0.86 -31.18 25.93
N MET A 488 1.29 -32.45 25.82
CA MET A 488 0.41 -33.56 25.44
C MET A 488 -0.62 -33.92 26.54
N GLU A 489 -0.48 -33.40 27.74
CA GLU A 489 -1.49 -33.53 28.79
C GLU A 489 -2.70 -32.61 28.58
N VAL A 490 -2.58 -31.60 27.71
CA VAL A 490 -3.67 -30.66 27.47
C VAL A 490 -4.66 -31.25 26.46
N PRO A 491 -5.95 -31.43 26.84
CA PRO A 491 -6.95 -31.94 25.92
C PRO A 491 -7.08 -31.07 24.67
N GLY A 492 -7.13 -31.68 23.49
CA GLY A 492 -7.21 -31.01 22.21
C GLY A 492 -5.86 -30.78 21.52
N VAL A 493 -4.73 -31.03 22.18
CA VAL A 493 -3.40 -31.02 21.55
C VAL A 493 -3.18 -32.36 20.82
N GLN A 494 -2.90 -32.29 19.52
CA GLN A 494 -2.70 -33.44 18.64
C GLN A 494 -1.23 -33.78 18.40
N ARG A 495 -0.42 -32.74 18.14
CA ARG A 495 1.02 -32.88 17.87
C ARG A 495 1.78 -31.73 18.50
N VAL A 496 3.02 -32.00 18.86
CA VAL A 496 3.91 -31.02 19.51
C VAL A 496 5.30 -31.14 18.92
N GLU A 497 5.96 -30.03 18.64
CA GLU A 497 7.37 -29.97 18.33
C GLU A 497 8.04 -28.88 19.17
N SER A 498 9.18 -29.18 19.73
CA SER A 498 10.00 -28.25 20.49
C SER A 498 11.06 -27.66 19.61
N TRP A 499 11.10 -26.34 19.46
CA TRP A 499 12.11 -25.62 18.70
C TRP A 499 13.03 -24.84 19.62
N SER A 500 14.28 -24.65 19.17
CA SER A 500 15.26 -23.81 19.87
C SER A 500 15.39 -22.49 19.12
N THR A 501 15.21 -21.37 19.82
CA THR A 501 15.36 -20.05 19.21
C THR A 501 16.46 -19.25 19.86
N GLY A 502 17.23 -18.54 19.08
CA GLY A 502 18.32 -17.69 19.52
C GLY A 502 18.65 -16.60 18.51
N GLY A 503 19.84 -16.04 18.64
CA GLY A 503 20.31 -15.03 17.66
C GLY A 503 21.78 -15.23 17.35
N ALA A 504 22.17 -14.91 16.12
CA ALA A 504 23.55 -14.84 15.71
C ALA A 504 23.84 -13.61 14.86
N THR A 505 25.10 -13.19 14.85
CA THR A 505 25.62 -12.22 13.89
C THR A 505 26.51 -12.94 12.88
N ARG A 506 26.54 -12.46 11.65
CA ARG A 506 27.52 -12.93 10.67
C ARG A 506 28.77 -12.06 10.76
N THR A 507 29.94 -12.67 10.94
CA THR A 507 31.21 -12.00 10.75
C THR A 507 31.55 -12.00 9.28
N ARG A 508 31.68 -10.80 8.68
CA ARG A 508 32.01 -10.63 7.26
C ARG A 508 33.52 -10.75 7.01
N PRO A 509 33.95 -10.97 5.76
CA PRO A 509 35.38 -11.08 5.44
C PRO A 509 36.22 -9.85 5.78
N ASP A 510 35.60 -8.67 5.89
CA ASP A 510 36.22 -7.42 6.30
C ASP A 510 36.32 -7.24 7.83
N GLY A 511 35.86 -8.22 8.60
CA GLY A 511 35.81 -8.19 10.06
C GLY A 511 34.61 -7.44 10.65
N THR A 512 33.69 -6.93 9.82
CA THR A 512 32.47 -6.30 10.33
C THR A 512 31.41 -7.34 10.67
N GLU A 513 30.58 -7.04 11.65
CA GLU A 513 29.45 -7.90 12.01
C GLU A 513 28.15 -7.45 11.31
N SER A 514 27.31 -8.40 10.99
CA SER A 514 25.94 -8.14 10.50
C SER A 514 25.02 -7.70 11.63
N ASN A 515 23.76 -7.37 11.28
CA ASN A 515 22.71 -7.36 12.28
C ASN A 515 22.55 -8.74 12.93
N ARG A 516 21.95 -8.76 14.11
CA ARG A 516 21.59 -10.01 14.78
C ARG A 516 20.40 -10.65 14.06
N TYR A 517 20.62 -11.81 13.48
CA TYR A 517 19.61 -12.62 12.82
C TYR A 517 18.98 -13.60 13.82
N ALA A 518 17.68 -13.81 13.69
CA ALA A 518 17.02 -14.87 14.48
C ALA A 518 17.46 -16.24 13.97
N ILE A 519 17.92 -17.08 14.87
CA ILE A 519 18.22 -18.49 14.58
C ILE A 519 17.09 -19.36 15.07
N ILE A 520 16.68 -20.30 14.24
CA ILE A 520 15.68 -21.31 14.55
C ILE A 520 16.31 -22.68 14.39
N GLY A 521 16.52 -23.35 15.52
CA GLY A 521 16.95 -24.76 15.58
C GLY A 521 15.72 -25.65 15.53
N LEU A 522 15.58 -26.40 14.44
CA LEU A 522 14.45 -27.27 14.16
C LEU A 522 14.79 -28.74 14.46
N PRO A 523 13.83 -29.55 14.91
CA PRO A 523 14.00 -31.01 14.95
C PRO A 523 14.41 -31.54 13.58
N GLU A 524 15.26 -32.56 13.53
CA GLU A 524 15.82 -33.11 12.29
C GLU A 524 14.75 -33.56 11.26
N ARG A 525 13.54 -33.86 11.71
CA ARG A 525 12.39 -34.23 10.88
C ARG A 525 11.16 -33.42 11.27
N SER A 526 11.30 -32.11 11.26
CA SER A 526 10.17 -31.23 11.53
C SER A 526 9.06 -31.40 10.48
N THR A 527 7.83 -31.51 10.95
CA THR A 527 6.60 -31.55 10.14
C THR A 527 5.77 -30.27 10.28
N MET A 528 6.23 -29.34 11.10
CA MET A 528 5.51 -28.09 11.42
C MET A 528 6.03 -26.87 10.67
N VAL A 529 6.93 -27.08 9.71
CA VAL A 529 7.42 -26.05 8.80
C VAL A 529 7.49 -26.60 7.37
N ASP A 530 6.87 -25.88 6.42
CA ASP A 530 6.88 -26.21 4.98
C ASP A 530 7.28 -24.96 4.18
N PRO A 531 8.57 -24.58 4.17
CA PRO A 531 9.03 -23.34 3.56
C PRO A 531 9.08 -23.47 2.02
N ILE A 532 8.78 -22.37 1.35
CA ILE A 532 8.90 -22.28 -0.11
C ILE A 532 10.37 -22.06 -0.47
N MET A 533 11.03 -23.10 -1.01
CA MET A 533 12.41 -23.02 -1.48
C MET A 533 12.52 -22.08 -2.66
N GLN A 534 13.47 -21.13 -2.61
CA GLN A 534 13.84 -20.26 -3.74
C GLN A 534 15.08 -20.81 -4.46
N GLU A 535 16.09 -21.21 -3.69
CA GLU A 535 17.33 -21.79 -4.22
C GLU A 535 17.86 -22.90 -3.29
N GLY A 536 18.58 -23.85 -3.87
CA GLY A 536 19.20 -24.92 -3.11
C GLY A 536 18.23 -25.96 -2.56
N ARG A 537 18.48 -26.46 -1.34
CA ARG A 537 17.69 -27.49 -0.66
C ARG A 537 17.38 -27.13 0.79
N TRP A 538 16.39 -27.80 1.37
CA TRP A 538 16.11 -27.75 2.80
C TRP A 538 17.13 -28.56 3.61
N LEU A 539 17.16 -28.36 4.93
CA LEU A 539 18.00 -29.09 5.88
C LEU A 539 17.72 -30.59 5.83
N LEU A 540 18.78 -31.38 5.89
CA LEU A 540 18.72 -32.84 6.02
C LEU A 540 19.06 -33.24 7.46
N PRO A 541 18.59 -34.40 7.96
CA PRO A 541 18.88 -34.87 9.31
C PRO A 541 20.37 -34.93 9.63
N ASP A 542 21.19 -35.30 8.63
CA ASP A 542 22.65 -35.51 8.79
C ASP A 542 23.48 -34.22 8.60
N ASP A 543 22.83 -33.08 8.40
CA ASP A 543 23.51 -31.78 8.25
C ASP A 543 23.99 -31.26 9.62
N GLU A 544 25.30 -31.35 9.91
CA GLU A 544 25.87 -30.87 11.18
C GLU A 544 26.14 -29.36 11.18
N TYR A 545 26.72 -28.83 10.09
CA TYR A 545 27.11 -27.42 9.96
C TYR A 545 26.51 -26.79 8.72
N ALA A 546 25.25 -27.04 8.46
CA ALA A 546 24.49 -26.44 7.37
C ALA A 546 23.41 -25.50 7.89
N VAL A 547 23.17 -24.45 7.13
CA VAL A 547 22.12 -23.49 7.40
C VAL A 547 21.29 -23.19 6.15
N VAL A 548 20.03 -22.90 6.38
CA VAL A 548 19.14 -22.33 5.35
C VAL A 548 18.82 -20.92 5.80
N ILE A 549 19.00 -19.95 4.91
CA ILE A 549 18.70 -18.54 5.17
C ILE A 549 17.39 -18.15 4.50
N ASN A 550 16.66 -17.19 5.06
CA ASN A 550 15.49 -16.64 4.37
C ASN A 550 15.89 -15.52 3.41
N ALA A 551 14.98 -15.15 2.50
CA ALA A 551 15.21 -14.13 1.48
C ALA A 551 15.56 -12.75 2.07
N THR A 552 15.11 -12.44 3.29
CA THR A 552 15.46 -11.21 3.99
C THR A 552 16.95 -11.18 4.37
N VAL A 553 17.49 -12.29 4.88
CA VAL A 553 18.94 -12.42 5.15
C VAL A 553 19.73 -12.35 3.85
N ALA A 554 19.30 -13.03 2.79
CA ALA A 554 19.96 -12.97 1.49
C ALA A 554 19.98 -11.57 0.86
N LYS A 555 18.97 -10.74 1.14
CA LYS A 555 18.92 -9.33 0.73
C LYS A 555 19.87 -8.46 1.57
N ASP A 556 19.95 -8.69 2.86
CA ASP A 556 20.85 -7.96 3.77
C ASP A 556 22.33 -8.30 3.48
N GLU A 557 22.60 -9.52 3.01
CA GLU A 557 23.93 -10.05 2.72
C GLU A 557 24.01 -10.52 1.25
N PRO A 558 24.07 -9.59 0.29
CA PRO A 558 23.99 -9.91 -1.15
C PRO A 558 25.21 -10.66 -1.71
N ASP A 559 26.29 -10.77 -0.93
CA ASP A 559 27.49 -11.55 -1.23
C ASP A 559 27.32 -13.05 -0.91
N VAL A 560 26.25 -13.44 -0.19
CA VAL A 560 26.01 -14.84 0.22
C VAL A 560 25.18 -15.57 -0.81
N ARG A 561 25.68 -16.75 -1.26
CA ARG A 561 25.00 -17.64 -2.20
C ARG A 561 24.90 -19.05 -1.65
N VAL A 562 24.01 -19.85 -2.24
CA VAL A 562 23.92 -21.27 -1.92
C VAL A 562 25.26 -21.96 -2.26
N GLY A 563 25.80 -22.70 -1.31
CA GLY A 563 27.11 -23.35 -1.38
C GLY A 563 28.23 -22.60 -0.64
N ASP A 564 28.06 -21.32 -0.33
CA ASP A 564 29.04 -20.53 0.38
C ASP A 564 29.11 -20.92 1.86
N THR A 565 30.28 -20.65 2.47
CA THR A 565 30.47 -20.80 3.91
C THR A 565 30.48 -19.43 4.57
N ILE A 566 29.57 -19.22 5.51
CA ILE A 566 29.46 -17.99 6.30
C ILE A 566 29.93 -18.25 7.74
N ILE A 567 30.54 -17.24 8.36
CA ILE A 567 30.92 -17.32 9.77
C ILE A 567 29.78 -16.74 10.60
N LEU A 568 29.17 -17.56 11.46
CA LEU A 568 28.16 -17.12 12.42
C LEU A 568 28.75 -17.09 13.82
N LYS A 569 28.55 -15.98 14.51
CA LYS A 569 28.90 -15.76 15.90
C LYS A 569 27.64 -15.95 16.75
N MET A 570 27.64 -17.01 17.54
CA MET A 570 26.58 -17.36 18.50
C MET A 570 27.19 -17.46 19.89
N ASP A 571 26.56 -16.80 20.86
CA ASP A 571 27.05 -16.77 22.27
C ASP A 571 28.57 -16.51 22.39
N GLY A 572 29.05 -15.52 21.60
CA GLY A 572 30.48 -15.11 21.55
C GLY A 572 31.42 -16.04 20.80
N ARG A 573 30.93 -17.11 20.15
CA ARG A 573 31.74 -18.10 19.40
C ARG A 573 31.50 -17.97 17.91
N GLU A 574 32.56 -17.94 17.15
CA GLU A 574 32.55 -17.94 15.69
C GLU A 574 32.72 -19.36 15.15
N ARG A 575 31.83 -19.74 14.26
CA ARG A 575 31.84 -21.00 13.55
C ARG A 575 31.49 -20.85 12.08
N PRO A 576 32.17 -21.59 11.19
CA PRO A 576 31.80 -21.65 9.78
C PRO A 576 30.55 -22.53 9.58
N TRP A 577 29.60 -22.04 8.76
CA TRP A 577 28.37 -22.74 8.40
C TRP A 577 28.15 -22.69 6.90
N GLN A 578 27.79 -23.79 6.28
CA GLN A 578 27.51 -23.87 4.85
C GLN A 578 26.05 -23.48 4.59
N VAL A 579 25.84 -22.51 3.70
CA VAL A 579 24.50 -22.16 3.22
C VAL A 579 24.03 -23.18 2.19
N VAL A 580 23.08 -24.02 2.53
CA VAL A 580 22.58 -25.11 1.67
C VAL A 580 21.31 -24.74 0.91
N GLY A 581 20.62 -23.66 1.33
CA GLY A 581 19.44 -23.19 0.63
C GLY A 581 18.99 -21.81 1.06
N ILE A 582 18.16 -21.23 0.22
CA ILE A 582 17.48 -19.95 0.46
C ILE A 582 15.98 -20.19 0.36
N VAL A 583 15.22 -19.75 1.36
CA VAL A 583 13.77 -19.88 1.42
C VAL A 583 13.07 -18.53 1.35
N GLY A 584 11.80 -18.52 0.96
CA GLY A 584 10.95 -17.34 1.03
C GLY A 584 10.84 -16.80 2.45
N THR A 585 10.36 -15.55 2.57
CA THR A 585 10.07 -14.96 3.88
C THR A 585 8.70 -15.39 4.40
N ASP A 586 8.54 -15.35 5.71
CA ASP A 586 7.26 -15.47 6.41
C ASP A 586 6.78 -14.14 7.01
N ALA A 587 7.35 -13.02 6.54
CA ALA A 587 7.10 -11.66 7.02
C ALA A 587 7.46 -11.39 8.49
N GLN A 588 8.24 -12.26 9.13
CA GLN A 588 8.67 -12.11 10.52
C GLN A 588 10.14 -11.69 10.67
N GLY A 589 10.71 -11.09 9.62
CA GLY A 589 12.08 -10.59 9.62
C GLY A 589 13.14 -11.62 9.19
N PRO A 590 14.44 -11.27 9.35
CA PRO A 590 15.55 -12.11 8.91
C PRO A 590 15.72 -13.34 9.80
N LYS A 591 15.77 -14.53 9.19
CA LYS A 591 15.88 -15.83 9.88
C LYS A 591 16.91 -16.75 9.24
N ILE A 592 17.59 -17.49 10.09
CA ILE A 592 18.50 -18.58 9.73
C ILE A 592 17.99 -19.87 10.39
N PHE A 593 17.83 -20.91 9.60
CA PHE A 593 17.40 -22.23 10.05
C PHE A 593 18.56 -23.19 10.13
N MET A 594 18.63 -23.99 11.18
CA MET A 594 19.63 -25.04 11.37
C MET A 594 19.02 -26.24 12.13
N ASN A 595 19.74 -27.36 12.15
CA ASN A 595 19.29 -28.49 12.95
C ASN A 595 19.41 -28.18 14.45
N GLN A 596 18.39 -28.57 15.23
CA GLN A 596 18.30 -28.31 16.66
C GLN A 596 19.48 -28.92 17.44
N THR A 597 19.97 -30.06 17.02
CA THR A 597 21.14 -30.71 17.61
C THR A 597 22.38 -29.83 17.51
N ALA A 598 22.67 -29.29 16.33
CA ALA A 598 23.77 -28.37 16.10
C ALA A 598 23.61 -27.07 16.91
N PHE A 599 22.40 -26.48 16.92
CA PHE A 599 22.09 -25.29 17.72
C PHE A 599 22.36 -25.53 19.22
N GLY A 600 21.90 -26.68 19.75
CA GLY A 600 22.06 -27.04 21.16
C GLY A 600 23.53 -27.21 21.58
N TYR A 601 24.38 -27.75 20.70
CA TYR A 601 25.82 -27.85 20.96
C TYR A 601 26.51 -26.51 20.97
N GLU A 602 26.20 -25.63 20.01
CA GLU A 602 26.82 -24.28 19.93
C GLU A 602 26.43 -23.40 21.12
N ASN A 603 25.19 -23.46 21.56
CA ASN A 603 24.70 -22.69 22.71
C ASN A 603 24.87 -23.40 24.07
N ARG A 604 25.62 -24.53 24.13
CA ARG A 604 25.83 -25.33 25.36
C ARG A 604 24.55 -25.78 26.07
N GLN A 605 23.48 -25.99 25.30
CA GLN A 605 22.16 -26.37 25.79
C GLN A 605 21.60 -27.57 25.03
N PRO A 606 22.31 -28.70 25.02
CA PRO A 606 21.84 -29.89 24.32
C PRO A 606 20.51 -30.38 24.89
N ASN A 607 19.61 -30.85 24.05
CA ASN A 607 18.28 -31.35 24.42
C ASN A 607 17.40 -30.34 25.18
N ARG A 608 17.60 -29.04 24.93
CA ARG A 608 16.77 -27.96 25.46
C ARG A 608 16.15 -27.16 24.35
N ALA A 609 14.97 -26.64 24.58
CA ALA A 609 14.21 -25.78 23.70
C ALA A 609 13.54 -24.68 24.52
N ASN A 610 13.31 -23.55 23.88
CA ASN A 610 12.62 -22.40 24.46
C ASN A 610 11.37 -22.01 23.67
N SER A 611 10.99 -22.77 22.67
CA SER A 611 9.78 -22.56 21.89
C SER A 611 9.08 -23.89 21.63
N LEU A 612 7.77 -23.91 21.73
CA LEU A 612 6.94 -25.05 21.52
C LEU A 612 5.87 -24.75 20.48
N GLN A 613 5.79 -25.55 19.45
CA GLN A 613 4.78 -25.47 18.40
C GLN A 613 3.77 -26.58 18.59
N LEU A 614 2.48 -26.24 18.52
CA LEU A 614 1.38 -27.15 18.82
C LEU A 614 0.37 -27.14 17.67
N VAL A 615 -0.03 -28.32 17.25
CA VAL A 615 -1.21 -28.55 16.41
C VAL A 615 -2.34 -29.03 17.31
N THR A 616 -3.48 -28.40 17.18
CA THR A 616 -4.67 -28.64 17.99
C THR A 616 -5.81 -29.24 17.15
N ASP A 617 -6.89 -29.62 17.78
CA ASP A 617 -8.10 -30.08 17.09
C ASP A 617 -9.00 -28.98 16.55
N VAL A 618 -8.68 -27.71 16.89
CA VAL A 618 -9.44 -26.54 16.50
C VAL A 618 -8.55 -25.55 15.75
N HIS A 619 -8.91 -25.26 14.49
CA HIS A 619 -8.08 -24.43 13.59
C HIS A 619 -8.68 -23.04 13.31
N ASP A 620 -9.88 -22.75 13.83
CA ASP A 620 -10.49 -21.42 13.68
C ASP A 620 -9.93 -20.41 14.69
N ALA A 621 -10.05 -19.13 14.38
CA ALA A 621 -9.43 -18.05 15.16
C ALA A 621 -9.89 -18.02 16.63
N ILE A 622 -11.16 -18.31 16.90
CA ILE A 622 -11.71 -18.32 18.26
C ILE A 622 -11.19 -19.52 19.04
N GLY A 623 -11.19 -20.70 18.41
CA GLY A 623 -10.69 -21.93 19.02
C GLY A 623 -9.19 -21.87 19.30
N GLN A 624 -8.38 -21.39 18.37
CA GLN A 624 -6.94 -21.18 18.60
C GLN A 624 -6.68 -20.23 19.77
N LYS A 625 -7.42 -19.12 19.87
CA LYS A 625 -7.29 -18.16 20.97
C LYS A 625 -7.71 -18.75 22.31
N THR A 626 -8.75 -19.58 22.33
CA THR A 626 -9.18 -20.33 23.52
C THR A 626 -8.11 -21.32 23.93
N MET A 627 -7.56 -22.08 23.00
CA MET A 627 -6.49 -23.03 23.25
C MET A 627 -5.20 -22.33 23.72
N GLU A 628 -4.85 -21.20 23.15
CA GLU A 628 -3.74 -20.34 23.60
C GLU A 628 -3.86 -20.04 25.11
N SER A 629 -5.04 -19.63 25.57
CA SER A 629 -5.28 -19.31 26.97
C SER A 629 -5.30 -20.54 27.90
N ILE A 630 -5.73 -21.70 27.40
CA ILE A 630 -5.67 -22.97 28.14
C ILE A 630 -4.22 -23.41 28.29
N LEU A 631 -3.44 -23.41 27.21
CA LEU A 631 -2.04 -23.78 27.21
C LEU A 631 -1.21 -22.87 28.14
N LEU A 632 -1.44 -21.56 28.07
CA LEU A 632 -0.78 -20.62 28.93
C LEU A 632 -0.98 -20.95 30.41
N ARG A 633 -2.23 -21.09 30.85
CA ARG A 633 -2.56 -21.45 32.25
C ARG A 633 -2.01 -22.82 32.66
N HIS A 634 -1.99 -23.77 31.73
CA HIS A 634 -1.46 -25.12 32.02
C HIS A 634 0.04 -25.08 32.27
N PHE A 635 0.81 -24.40 31.42
CA PHE A 635 2.26 -24.28 31.58
C PHE A 635 2.63 -23.47 32.82
N GLU A 636 1.94 -22.37 33.11
CA GLU A 636 2.14 -21.57 34.31
C GLU A 636 1.87 -22.39 35.59
N LYS A 637 0.76 -23.18 35.61
CA LYS A 637 0.44 -24.07 36.75
C LYS A 637 1.50 -25.14 36.98
N LYS A 638 2.19 -25.56 35.91
CA LYS A 638 3.30 -26.50 35.98
C LYS A 638 4.66 -25.89 36.31
N GLY A 639 4.70 -24.59 36.54
CA GLY A 639 5.91 -23.84 36.90
C GLY A 639 6.84 -23.60 35.71
N PHE A 640 6.30 -23.43 34.53
CA PHE A 640 7.06 -22.94 33.38
C PHE A 640 6.86 -21.44 33.23
N ASP A 641 7.95 -20.70 33.09
CA ASP A 641 7.91 -19.26 32.82
C ASP A 641 7.65 -19.01 31.34
N VAL A 642 6.40 -18.69 31.01
CA VAL A 642 5.97 -18.43 29.62
C VAL A 642 6.25 -16.98 29.25
N ARG A 643 7.16 -16.77 28.29
CA ARG A 643 7.50 -15.43 27.76
C ARG A 643 6.40 -14.88 26.89
N SER A 644 5.90 -15.67 25.97
CA SER A 644 4.83 -15.27 25.05
C SER A 644 4.10 -16.44 24.44
N THR A 645 2.85 -16.21 24.09
CA THR A 645 2.04 -17.12 23.28
C THR A 645 1.55 -16.38 22.04
N ARG A 646 1.42 -17.11 20.93
CA ARG A 646 0.89 -16.57 19.66
C ARG A 646 0.13 -17.64 18.92
N THR A 647 -0.96 -17.27 18.25
CA THR A 647 -1.65 -18.17 17.33
C THR A 647 -1.26 -17.83 15.88
N SER A 648 -1.27 -18.81 15.00
CA SER A 648 -1.03 -18.62 13.56
C SER A 648 -2.04 -17.66 12.95
N GLN A 649 -3.29 -17.70 13.40
CA GLN A 649 -4.35 -16.78 12.95
C GLN A 649 -4.11 -15.33 13.38
N THR A 650 -3.59 -15.09 14.59
CA THR A 650 -3.27 -13.72 15.04
C THR A 650 -2.15 -13.11 14.18
N LEU A 651 -1.11 -13.88 13.88
CA LEU A 651 -0.02 -13.44 12.99
C LEU A 651 -0.55 -13.10 11.60
N ASN A 652 -1.43 -13.93 11.05
CA ASN A 652 -2.01 -13.70 9.75
C ASN A 652 -2.94 -12.48 9.70
N SER A 653 -3.78 -12.27 10.71
CA SER A 653 -4.71 -11.13 10.77
C SER A 653 -3.98 -9.78 10.88
N GLN A 654 -2.87 -9.72 11.59
CA GLN A 654 -2.04 -8.52 11.69
C GLN A 654 -1.45 -8.12 10.33
N ASN A 655 -0.93 -9.10 9.58
CA ASN A 655 -0.42 -8.87 8.23
C ASN A 655 -1.56 -8.49 7.26
N ALA A 656 -2.74 -9.11 7.38
CA ALA A 656 -3.89 -8.85 6.52
C ALA A 656 -4.36 -7.41 6.57
N LEU A 657 -4.42 -6.78 7.74
CA LEU A 657 -4.87 -5.40 7.90
C LEU A 657 -4.00 -4.40 7.10
N MET A 658 -2.68 -4.57 7.11
CA MET A 658 -1.77 -3.72 6.33
C MET A 658 -2.02 -3.83 4.83
N PHE A 659 -2.21 -5.05 4.33
CA PHE A 659 -2.47 -5.29 2.92
C PHE A 659 -3.85 -4.80 2.49
N ASP A 660 -4.89 -5.00 3.31
CA ASP A 660 -6.26 -4.58 2.98
C ASP A 660 -6.39 -3.07 2.80
N LEU A 661 -5.61 -2.27 3.54
CA LEU A 661 -5.54 -0.83 3.34
C LEU A 661 -5.01 -0.44 1.97
N ILE A 662 -3.86 -0.99 1.60
CA ILE A 662 -3.21 -0.71 0.32
C ILE A 662 -4.12 -1.15 -0.82
N VAL A 663 -4.67 -2.36 -0.73
CA VAL A 663 -5.59 -2.90 -1.73
C VAL A 663 -6.88 -2.10 -1.82
N GLY A 664 -7.45 -1.67 -0.70
CA GLY A 664 -8.63 -0.80 -0.67
C GLY A 664 -8.40 0.51 -1.42
N PHE A 665 -7.23 1.10 -1.21
CA PHE A 665 -6.82 2.30 -1.92
C PHE A 665 -6.63 2.08 -3.43
N LEU A 666 -6.02 0.96 -3.80
CA LEU A 666 -5.85 0.56 -5.20
C LEU A 666 -7.20 0.36 -5.90
N ILE A 667 -8.17 -0.28 -5.24
CA ILE A 667 -9.52 -0.50 -5.77
C ILE A 667 -10.24 0.84 -6.00
N LEU A 668 -10.14 1.79 -5.05
CA LEU A 668 -10.72 3.11 -5.21
C LEU A 668 -10.21 3.79 -6.49
N ASN A 669 -8.89 3.77 -6.68
CA ASN A 669 -8.26 4.33 -7.89
C ASN A 669 -8.69 3.59 -9.17
N ALA A 670 -8.83 2.27 -9.15
CA ALA A 670 -9.29 1.49 -10.28
C ALA A 670 -10.74 1.84 -10.67
N VAL A 671 -11.62 2.08 -9.70
CA VAL A 671 -13.01 2.53 -9.94
C VAL A 671 -13.02 3.92 -10.57
N LEU A 672 -12.19 4.85 -10.10
CA LEU A 672 -12.03 6.18 -10.68
C LEU A 672 -11.58 6.11 -12.15
N LEU A 673 -10.61 5.26 -12.45
CA LEU A 673 -10.16 5.01 -13.83
C LEU A 673 -11.29 4.48 -14.72
N GLY A 674 -12.10 3.57 -14.22
CA GLY A 674 -13.29 3.06 -14.91
C GLY A 674 -14.32 4.15 -15.21
N ALA A 675 -14.54 5.07 -14.26
CA ALA A 675 -15.42 6.22 -14.45
C ALA A 675 -14.91 7.17 -15.55
N VAL A 676 -13.61 7.50 -15.52
CA VAL A 676 -12.95 8.32 -16.56
C VAL A 676 -13.09 7.65 -17.94
N GLY A 677 -12.85 6.34 -18.01
CA GLY A 677 -13.01 5.55 -19.25
C GLY A 677 -14.43 5.60 -19.82
N SER A 678 -15.45 5.46 -18.98
CA SER A 678 -16.87 5.49 -19.40
C SER A 678 -17.29 6.88 -19.89
N LEU A 679 -16.84 7.95 -19.24
CA LEU A 679 -17.07 9.34 -19.69
C LEU A 679 -16.40 9.60 -21.03
N GLY A 680 -15.17 9.09 -21.25
CA GLY A 680 -14.45 9.15 -22.51
C GLY A 680 -15.21 8.47 -23.65
N LEU A 681 -15.75 7.27 -23.38
CA LEU A 681 -16.56 6.56 -24.36
C LEU A 681 -17.86 7.31 -24.69
N SER A 682 -18.57 7.82 -23.69
CA SER A 682 -19.81 8.59 -23.88
C SER A 682 -19.59 9.81 -24.76
N THR A 683 -18.50 10.55 -24.51
CA THR A 683 -18.12 11.72 -25.31
C THR A 683 -17.82 11.32 -26.76
N THR A 684 -17.03 10.26 -26.95
CA THR A 684 -16.68 9.77 -28.32
C THR A 684 -17.91 9.29 -29.09
N MET A 685 -18.82 8.54 -28.42
CA MET A 685 -20.06 8.09 -29.06
C MET A 685 -20.95 9.28 -29.45
N GLY A 686 -21.03 10.30 -28.60
CA GLY A 686 -21.76 11.54 -28.90
C GLY A 686 -21.25 12.21 -30.17
N ILE A 687 -19.92 12.25 -30.33
CA ILE A 687 -19.28 12.86 -31.51
C ILE A 687 -19.51 12.01 -32.75
N ASN A 688 -19.26 10.70 -32.69
CA ASN A 688 -19.47 9.80 -33.80
C ASN A 688 -20.90 9.92 -34.36
N MET A 689 -21.85 10.08 -33.46
CA MET A 689 -23.24 10.27 -33.82
C MET A 689 -23.47 11.60 -34.57
N LEU A 690 -22.90 12.70 -34.05
CA LEU A 690 -23.08 14.03 -34.66
C LEU A 690 -22.44 14.13 -36.04
N GLU A 691 -21.28 13.51 -36.29
CA GLU A 691 -20.64 13.46 -37.59
C GLU A 691 -21.44 12.67 -38.62
N ARG A 692 -22.30 11.77 -38.16
CA ARG A 692 -23.10 10.84 -39.01
C ARG A 692 -24.58 11.21 -39.06
N ILE A 693 -24.92 12.44 -38.64
CA ILE A 693 -26.31 12.93 -38.66
C ILE A 693 -26.93 12.72 -40.05
N ARG A 694 -26.19 13.08 -41.12
CA ARG A 694 -26.69 12.94 -42.50
C ARG A 694 -26.86 11.47 -42.89
N GLU A 695 -25.93 10.57 -42.52
CA GLU A 695 -26.10 9.13 -42.76
C GLU A 695 -27.33 8.59 -42.03
N ILE A 696 -27.54 9.02 -40.77
CA ILE A 696 -28.71 8.64 -39.96
C ILE A 696 -30.01 9.18 -40.59
N GLY A 697 -29.96 10.41 -41.12
CA GLY A 697 -31.08 11.02 -41.82
C GLY A 697 -31.45 10.23 -43.08
N VAL A 698 -30.48 9.80 -43.87
CA VAL A 698 -30.68 8.96 -45.06
C VAL A 698 -31.26 7.59 -44.67
N LEU A 699 -30.69 6.95 -43.63
CA LEU A 699 -31.21 5.69 -43.12
C LEU A 699 -32.71 5.79 -42.71
N ARG A 700 -33.11 6.93 -42.09
CA ARG A 700 -34.51 7.22 -41.75
C ARG A 700 -35.37 7.44 -42.95
N ALA A 701 -34.87 8.17 -43.95
CA ALA A 701 -35.60 8.42 -45.18
C ALA A 701 -35.89 7.14 -45.94
N ILE A 702 -35.00 6.13 -45.83
CA ILE A 702 -35.17 4.78 -46.39
C ILE A 702 -36.04 3.87 -45.52
N GLY A 703 -36.52 4.36 -44.32
CA GLY A 703 -37.42 3.60 -43.45
C GLY A 703 -36.78 2.91 -42.23
N ALA A 704 -35.57 3.28 -41.82
CA ALA A 704 -34.97 2.71 -40.64
C ALA A 704 -35.75 3.13 -39.36
N SER A 705 -36.12 2.15 -38.56
CA SER A 705 -36.85 2.34 -37.31
C SER A 705 -35.93 2.95 -36.24
N ASN A 706 -36.51 3.64 -35.24
CA ASN A 706 -35.78 4.16 -34.07
C ASN A 706 -34.99 3.07 -33.34
N GLY A 707 -35.52 1.86 -33.30
CA GLY A 707 -34.85 0.69 -32.72
C GLY A 707 -33.60 0.25 -33.49
N ALA A 708 -33.63 0.35 -34.83
CA ALA A 708 -32.49 -0.01 -35.68
C ALA A 708 -31.32 0.98 -35.47
N ILE A 709 -31.59 2.30 -35.43
CA ILE A 709 -30.59 3.33 -35.19
C ILE A 709 -29.98 3.16 -33.79
N ARG A 710 -30.82 2.95 -32.79
CA ARG A 710 -30.35 2.71 -31.41
C ARG A 710 -29.45 1.47 -31.32
N ARG A 711 -29.81 0.38 -31.99
CA ARG A 711 -29.00 -0.84 -32.05
C ARG A 711 -27.64 -0.59 -32.70
N ILE A 712 -27.56 0.17 -33.77
CA ILE A 712 -26.28 0.50 -34.46
C ILE A 712 -25.33 1.26 -33.48
N VAL A 713 -25.83 2.31 -32.80
CA VAL A 713 -25.01 3.10 -31.86
C VAL A 713 -24.58 2.26 -30.67
N LEU A 714 -25.46 1.44 -30.10
CA LEU A 714 -25.09 0.57 -28.98
C LEU A 714 -24.06 -0.50 -29.39
N LEU A 715 -24.22 -1.12 -30.58
CA LEU A 715 -23.27 -2.11 -31.10
C LEU A 715 -21.90 -1.49 -31.34
N GLU A 716 -21.82 -0.23 -31.79
CA GLU A 716 -20.57 0.47 -31.98
C GLU A 716 -19.81 0.65 -30.63
N GLY A 717 -20.52 1.07 -29.57
CA GLY A 717 -19.96 1.17 -28.22
C GLY A 717 -19.48 -0.19 -27.68
N LEU A 718 -20.26 -1.26 -27.90
CA LEU A 718 -19.91 -2.61 -27.48
C LEU A 718 -18.67 -3.15 -28.21
N VAL A 719 -18.53 -2.87 -29.51
CA VAL A 719 -17.35 -3.25 -30.31
C VAL A 719 -16.09 -2.56 -29.76
N ILE A 720 -16.17 -1.26 -29.50
CA ILE A 720 -15.03 -0.52 -28.92
C ILE A 720 -14.67 -1.09 -27.54
N ALA A 721 -15.65 -1.34 -26.68
CA ALA A 721 -15.44 -1.90 -25.35
C ALA A 721 -14.78 -3.28 -25.41
N THR A 722 -15.28 -4.17 -26.29
CA THR A 722 -14.74 -5.51 -26.47
C THR A 722 -13.30 -5.49 -27.00
N LEU A 723 -13.01 -4.68 -28.02
CA LEU A 723 -11.64 -4.53 -28.53
C LEU A 723 -10.69 -3.96 -27.47
N SER A 724 -11.14 -2.97 -26.72
CA SER A 724 -10.36 -2.38 -25.62
C SER A 724 -10.11 -3.38 -24.50
N TRP A 725 -11.12 -4.21 -24.18
CA TRP A 725 -10.96 -5.27 -23.20
C TRP A 725 -9.93 -6.33 -23.64
N VAL A 726 -9.97 -6.81 -24.90
CA VAL A 726 -9.01 -7.79 -25.40
C VAL A 726 -7.55 -7.30 -25.25
N ILE A 727 -7.30 -6.04 -25.64
CA ILE A 727 -5.96 -5.46 -25.56
C ILE A 727 -5.60 -5.18 -24.10
N GLY A 728 -6.52 -4.62 -23.32
CA GLY A 728 -6.33 -4.33 -21.90
C GLY A 728 -6.11 -5.58 -21.05
N PHE A 729 -6.82 -6.67 -21.38
CA PHE A 729 -6.59 -7.99 -20.80
C PHE A 729 -5.16 -8.48 -21.05
N ALA A 730 -4.68 -8.41 -22.30
CA ALA A 730 -3.30 -8.80 -22.61
C ALA A 730 -2.26 -7.94 -21.87
N LEU A 731 -2.48 -6.62 -21.77
CA LEU A 731 -1.59 -5.70 -21.06
C LEU A 731 -1.67 -5.84 -19.52
N SER A 732 -2.77 -6.37 -19.00
CA SER A 732 -2.92 -6.54 -17.56
C SER A 732 -1.95 -7.56 -16.97
N PHE A 733 -1.47 -8.55 -17.74
CA PHE A 733 -0.51 -9.55 -17.26
C PHE A 733 0.83 -8.93 -16.81
N PRO A 734 1.58 -8.22 -17.69
CA PRO A 734 2.85 -7.62 -17.28
C PRO A 734 2.66 -6.55 -16.21
N ILE A 735 1.58 -5.76 -16.26
CA ILE A 735 1.30 -4.73 -15.25
C ILE A 735 1.02 -5.35 -13.89
N ALA A 736 0.17 -6.38 -13.83
CA ALA A 736 -0.17 -7.08 -12.59
C ALA A 736 1.07 -7.74 -11.96
N ARG A 737 1.91 -8.36 -12.79
CA ARG A 737 3.15 -8.97 -12.33
C ARG A 737 4.11 -7.93 -11.75
N PHE A 738 4.37 -6.86 -12.50
CA PHE A 738 5.21 -5.75 -12.05
C PHE A 738 4.72 -5.15 -10.73
N MET A 739 3.41 -4.86 -10.64
CA MET A 739 2.83 -4.32 -9.40
C MET A 739 2.94 -5.30 -8.23
N SER A 740 2.74 -6.61 -8.46
CA SER A 740 2.87 -7.62 -7.41
C SER A 740 4.32 -7.77 -6.93
N GLU A 741 5.28 -7.71 -7.84
CA GLU A 741 6.71 -7.75 -7.52
C GLU A 741 7.12 -6.53 -6.68
N GLU A 742 6.79 -5.30 -7.12
CA GLU A 742 7.17 -4.06 -6.43
C GLU A 742 6.50 -3.93 -5.05
N ILE A 743 5.21 -4.23 -4.95
CA ILE A 743 4.48 -4.16 -3.67
C ILE A 743 5.02 -5.22 -2.70
N GLY A 744 5.31 -6.42 -3.18
CA GLY A 744 5.89 -7.47 -2.35
C GLY A 744 7.26 -7.09 -1.81
N VAL A 745 8.15 -6.63 -2.68
CA VAL A 745 9.50 -6.19 -2.29
C VAL A 745 9.47 -5.00 -1.33
N ALA A 746 8.54 -4.08 -1.52
CA ALA A 746 8.41 -2.90 -0.67
C ALA A 746 7.87 -3.20 0.74
N LEU A 747 7.00 -4.22 0.90
CA LEU A 747 6.35 -4.55 2.17
C LEU A 747 6.95 -5.76 2.88
N LEU A 748 7.43 -6.73 2.11
CA LEU A 748 7.87 -8.04 2.61
C LEU A 748 9.34 -8.35 2.31
N ASP A 749 10.04 -7.42 1.65
CA ASP A 749 11.38 -7.62 1.10
C ASP A 749 11.49 -8.76 0.05
N THR A 750 10.37 -9.32 -0.35
CA THR A 750 10.28 -10.39 -1.36
C THR A 750 9.07 -10.19 -2.27
N PRO A 751 9.11 -10.64 -3.54
CA PRO A 751 7.95 -10.58 -4.41
C PRO A 751 6.74 -11.32 -3.82
N LEU A 752 5.52 -10.82 -4.06
CA LEU A 752 4.30 -11.57 -3.74
C LEU A 752 4.22 -12.84 -4.59
N SER A 753 3.57 -13.87 -4.05
CA SER A 753 3.19 -15.08 -4.81
C SER A 753 2.19 -14.71 -5.89
N TYR A 754 2.72 -14.40 -7.08
CA TYR A 754 1.91 -13.86 -8.18
C TYR A 754 0.82 -14.82 -8.64
N THR A 755 -0.42 -14.39 -8.51
CA THR A 755 -1.60 -15.13 -8.98
C THR A 755 -2.50 -14.20 -9.79
N TYR A 756 -2.72 -14.57 -11.05
CA TYR A 756 -3.55 -13.75 -11.94
C TYR A 756 -5.05 -13.93 -11.69
N ALA A 757 -5.78 -12.82 -11.62
CA ALA A 757 -7.20 -12.76 -11.32
C ALA A 757 -8.08 -13.04 -12.56
N MET A 758 -8.10 -14.27 -13.06
CA MET A 758 -8.94 -14.65 -14.22
C MET A 758 -10.44 -14.36 -14.01
N PRO A 759 -11.06 -14.65 -12.84
CA PRO A 759 -12.45 -14.30 -12.58
C PRO A 759 -12.71 -12.78 -12.66
N ALA A 760 -11.77 -11.96 -12.18
CA ALA A 760 -11.89 -10.51 -12.25
C ALA A 760 -11.87 -9.98 -13.68
N ALA A 761 -11.06 -10.57 -14.56
CA ALA A 761 -11.05 -10.21 -15.97
C ALA A 761 -12.42 -10.48 -16.64
N VAL A 762 -13.05 -11.60 -16.29
CA VAL A 762 -14.41 -11.93 -16.79
C VAL A 762 -15.46 -10.99 -16.20
N ILE A 763 -15.44 -10.75 -14.90
CA ILE A 763 -16.37 -9.81 -14.24
C ILE A 763 -16.22 -8.42 -14.83
N TRP A 764 -15.01 -7.95 -15.04
CA TRP A 764 -14.74 -6.64 -15.63
C TRP A 764 -15.21 -6.56 -17.08
N PHE A 765 -15.13 -7.64 -17.85
CA PHE A 765 -15.70 -7.68 -19.21
C PHE A 765 -17.18 -7.33 -19.20
N PHE A 766 -17.97 -7.98 -18.36
CA PHE A 766 -19.40 -7.69 -18.26
C PHE A 766 -19.67 -6.29 -17.70
N ALA A 767 -18.91 -5.85 -16.70
CA ALA A 767 -19.00 -4.49 -16.19
C ALA A 767 -18.69 -3.45 -17.27
N LEU A 768 -17.67 -3.67 -18.08
CA LEU A 768 -17.30 -2.81 -19.19
C LEU A 768 -18.39 -2.76 -20.28
N LEU A 769 -19.04 -3.89 -20.58
CA LEU A 769 -20.19 -3.91 -21.49
C LEU A 769 -21.37 -3.10 -20.95
N VAL A 770 -21.67 -3.22 -19.66
CA VAL A 770 -22.72 -2.41 -19.00
C VAL A 770 -22.39 -0.92 -19.07
N LEU A 771 -21.13 -0.56 -18.73
CA LEU A 771 -20.65 0.83 -18.84
C LEU A 771 -20.70 1.34 -20.28
N ALA A 772 -20.36 0.52 -21.27
CA ALA A 772 -20.44 0.90 -22.68
C ALA A 772 -21.88 1.12 -23.13
N ILE A 773 -22.82 0.28 -22.68
CA ILE A 773 -24.25 0.49 -22.95
C ILE A 773 -24.72 1.79 -22.31
N ALA A 774 -24.43 2.01 -21.04
CA ALA A 774 -24.82 3.22 -20.31
C ALA A 774 -24.25 4.49 -20.97
N ALA A 775 -22.98 4.48 -21.31
CA ALA A 775 -22.31 5.58 -22.01
C ALA A 775 -22.89 5.89 -23.41
N SER A 776 -23.34 4.85 -24.11
CA SER A 776 -23.92 4.97 -25.46
C SER A 776 -25.42 5.34 -25.48
N LEU A 777 -26.14 5.18 -24.33
CA LEU A 777 -27.57 5.47 -24.24
C LEU A 777 -27.93 6.95 -24.51
N GLY A 778 -27.14 7.88 -23.97
CA GLY A 778 -27.32 9.32 -24.19
C GLY A 778 -27.21 9.70 -25.66
N PRO A 779 -26.07 9.41 -26.31
CA PRO A 779 -25.90 9.58 -27.76
C PRO A 779 -26.97 8.88 -28.60
N ALA A 780 -27.34 7.64 -28.26
CA ALA A 780 -28.38 6.89 -28.97
C ALA A 780 -29.77 7.52 -28.88
N ARG A 781 -30.15 8.09 -27.73
CA ARG A 781 -31.38 8.86 -27.56
C ARG A 781 -31.36 10.15 -28.39
N GLY A 782 -30.20 10.85 -28.43
CA GLY A 782 -29.98 12.02 -29.25
C GLY A 782 -30.21 11.69 -30.75
N ALA A 783 -29.63 10.57 -31.23
CA ALA A 783 -29.80 10.09 -32.61
C ALA A 783 -31.28 9.87 -33.00
N VAL A 784 -32.05 9.34 -32.07
CA VAL A 784 -33.49 9.03 -32.31
C VAL A 784 -34.37 10.31 -32.30
N ARG A 785 -33.97 11.39 -31.70
CA ARG A 785 -34.75 12.66 -31.63
C ARG A 785 -34.56 13.53 -32.87
N LEU A 786 -33.56 13.29 -33.73
CA LEU A 786 -33.34 14.05 -34.94
C LEU A 786 -34.49 13.82 -35.94
N THR A 787 -35.13 14.90 -36.45
CA THR A 787 -36.17 14.81 -37.46
C THR A 787 -35.54 14.82 -38.86
N ILE A 788 -36.19 14.12 -39.83
CA ILE A 788 -35.76 14.07 -41.24
C ILE A 788 -35.63 15.50 -41.82
N ARG A 789 -36.58 16.39 -41.43
CA ARG A 789 -36.59 17.78 -41.87
C ARG A 789 -35.35 18.54 -41.39
N GLU A 790 -34.98 18.38 -40.14
CA GLU A 790 -33.78 19.06 -39.58
C GLU A 790 -32.46 18.55 -40.18
N VAL A 791 -32.39 17.27 -40.58
CA VAL A 791 -31.19 16.67 -41.13
C VAL A 791 -31.02 16.89 -42.61
N LEU A 792 -32.11 17.00 -43.41
CA LEU A 792 -32.09 17.15 -44.85
C LEU A 792 -32.34 18.60 -45.30
N ALA A 793 -32.87 19.50 -44.43
CA ALA A 793 -33.14 20.90 -44.73
C ALA A 793 -31.91 21.82 -44.43
N TYR A 794 -30.75 21.26 -44.10
CA TYR A 794 -29.51 21.99 -43.90
C TYR A 794 -28.78 22.07 -45.24
N GLU A 795 -29.31 22.91 -46.16
CA GLU A 795 -28.58 23.51 -47.24
C GLU A 795 -28.10 24.90 -46.88
#